data_6cd35f2c584029928f953d7b3e921ea1
#
_entry.id   6cd35f2c584029928f953d7b3e921ea1
#
_cell.length_a   1.000
_cell.length_b   1.000
_cell.length_c   1.000
_cell.angle_alpha   90.00
_cell.angle_beta   90.00
_cell.angle_gamma   90.00
#
_symmetry.space_group_name_H-M   'P 1'
#
loop_
_entity.id
_entity.type
_entity.pdbx_description
1 polymer ?
#
loop_
_entity_poly.entity_id
_entity_poly.type
_entity_poly.pdbx_seq_one_letter_code
_entity_poly.pdbx_strand_id
1 'polypeptide(L)'
;MEPLNGPHIMTSALFLGIDTGGTYTDAVLYSETEGVLASAKALTTRHDLAVGVSGAVETVLSEVGGAVSRIRLVSLSTTLATNALVEGQGGRAGLVMIGFGPQDLARDGLAEALGTDPVIYLSGGHNVHGNETPLDLAPLEAQIDALSEEVSAVAIAGYFAVRNPAHEIAVRDLVRRRTSLPVTCSHDLSSRLGGPRRALTTLLNARLISMVARLIDATSGYLASRGIEAPLMVVRGDGALISAAEALMRPIETILSGPAASLVGARHLTGLDNAVVSDIGGTTTDVAVLDGGIPRLDGEGATVGRYRTMVEAVAMHTFGLGGDSELRLEEGGFEAGLTLGPRRLMPLSLAAHLWPQPVLAGLERQAQAGFPGRYDGRFALRTGLPKALAAGLTPQEASLYERITLEPQPLDVVLTSTSQRATLDRLVARGLVLIAGFTPSDAMHVLGRQDQWNAEAARLGAEVFCRRKAGSGRPVADSPAELAERVSARLTRQSAEAVLTALLADEGISGIDVAKSAFIDRALTRAPGLIRFGIRPDRPLVALGASAPVHYPAVADMLDIESFVPVHAGVANAVGAVVGQVRETVTVFVTEPDEGRYAVNGAGEHQIFKNRADAFARARDLAGTEARLAAIRSGADHPVVELSDHIDMPVIEGLEKLVEARFIATASGRPRIAAG
;
A
#
# COMPACT_ATOMS: atom_id res chain seq x y z
N MET A 1 -27.65 56.82 -6.85
CA MET A 1 -26.31 56.23 -6.73
C MET A 1 -26.49 54.92 -5.97
N GLU A 2 -26.68 53.83 -6.74
CA GLU A 2 -26.66 52.47 -6.18
C GLU A 2 -25.22 52.07 -5.88
N PRO A 3 -24.96 51.35 -4.78
CA PRO A 3 -23.63 50.86 -4.51
C PRO A 3 -23.33 49.73 -5.49
N LEU A 4 -22.24 49.85 -6.23
CA LEU A 4 -21.65 48.81 -7.06
C LEU A 4 -21.40 47.57 -6.19
N ASN A 5 -22.09 46.47 -6.50
CA ASN A 5 -21.79 45.17 -6.00
C ASN A 5 -20.29 44.84 -6.28
N GLY A 6 -19.52 44.75 -5.24
CA GLY A 6 -18.16 44.20 -5.32
C GLY A 6 -18.16 42.82 -5.91
N PRO A 7 -17.07 42.36 -6.51
CA PRO A 7 -17.01 41.05 -7.11
C PRO A 7 -17.35 39.99 -6.04
N HIS A 8 -18.41 39.22 -6.26
CA HIS A 8 -18.61 37.93 -5.55
C HIS A 8 -17.35 37.10 -5.82
N ILE A 9 -16.44 37.07 -4.88
CA ILE A 9 -15.40 36.06 -4.83
C ILE A 9 -16.17 34.72 -4.68
N MET A 10 -16.41 34.05 -5.78
CA MET A 10 -16.87 32.66 -5.73
C MET A 10 -15.75 31.90 -5.01
N THR A 11 -15.96 31.61 -3.74
CA THR A 11 -15.03 30.85 -2.94
C THR A 11 -15.01 29.44 -3.51
N SER A 12 -13.92 29.06 -4.22
CA SER A 12 -13.75 27.75 -4.84
C SER A 12 -13.91 26.64 -3.80
N ALA A 13 -14.57 25.54 -4.20
CA ALA A 13 -14.67 24.34 -3.38
C ALA A 13 -13.26 23.81 -3.04
N LEU A 14 -13.07 23.34 -1.82
CA LEU A 14 -11.84 22.75 -1.36
C LEU A 14 -12.01 21.24 -1.13
N PHE A 15 -10.95 20.52 -1.38
CA PHE A 15 -10.86 19.07 -1.18
C PHE A 15 -9.71 18.78 -0.22
N LEU A 16 -9.98 17.94 0.79
CA LEU A 16 -8.99 17.54 1.79
C LEU A 16 -8.52 16.13 1.50
N GLY A 17 -7.25 15.98 1.11
CA GLY A 17 -6.58 14.70 0.92
C GLY A 17 -5.78 14.31 2.13
N ILE A 18 -5.89 13.07 2.55
CA ILE A 18 -5.19 12.50 3.69
C ILE A 18 -4.54 11.18 3.24
N ASP A 19 -3.26 11.00 3.52
CA ASP A 19 -2.61 9.70 3.41
C ASP A 19 -2.02 9.29 4.74
N THR A 20 -2.46 8.14 5.26
CA THR A 20 -1.96 7.60 6.51
C THR A 20 -0.94 6.51 6.22
N GLY A 21 0.33 6.90 6.14
CA GLY A 21 1.46 6.00 5.95
C GLY A 21 1.95 5.36 7.25
N GLY A 22 2.90 4.45 7.13
CA GLY A 22 3.49 3.75 8.29
C GLY A 22 4.39 4.64 9.18
N THR A 23 4.83 5.80 8.69
CA THR A 23 5.75 6.73 9.37
C THR A 23 5.16 8.11 9.54
N TYR A 24 4.60 8.66 8.47
CA TYR A 24 3.99 9.98 8.43
C TYR A 24 2.56 9.86 7.93
N THR A 25 1.73 10.76 8.41
CA THR A 25 0.42 11.07 7.86
C THR A 25 0.55 12.39 7.10
N ASP A 26 0.21 12.36 5.83
CA ASP A 26 0.24 13.53 4.95
C ASP A 26 -1.17 14.10 4.81
N ALA A 27 -1.29 15.41 4.77
CA ALA A 27 -2.54 16.10 4.45
C ALA A 27 -2.30 17.18 3.40
N VAL A 28 -3.24 17.33 2.47
CA VAL A 28 -3.25 18.43 1.50
C VAL A 28 -4.63 19.06 1.44
N LEU A 29 -4.65 20.37 1.30
CA LEU A 29 -5.83 21.13 0.95
C LEU A 29 -5.70 21.54 -0.52
N TYR A 30 -6.62 21.09 -1.35
CA TYR A 30 -6.58 21.19 -2.79
C TYR A 30 -7.79 21.96 -3.34
N SER A 31 -7.57 22.77 -4.36
CA SER A 31 -8.59 23.45 -5.16
C SER A 31 -8.43 23.08 -6.64
N GLU A 32 -9.52 22.80 -7.35
CA GLU A 32 -9.46 22.52 -8.80
C GLU A 32 -8.93 23.71 -9.61
N THR A 33 -9.08 24.93 -9.11
CA THR A 33 -8.67 26.16 -9.82
C THR A 33 -7.28 26.65 -9.44
N GLU A 34 -6.83 26.40 -8.21
CA GLU A 34 -5.60 26.96 -7.65
C GLU A 34 -4.53 25.88 -7.38
N GLY A 35 -4.90 24.59 -7.47
CA GLY A 35 -4.02 23.47 -7.15
C GLY A 35 -3.90 23.23 -5.65
N VAL A 36 -2.71 22.80 -5.20
CA VAL A 36 -2.40 22.59 -3.77
C VAL A 36 -2.23 23.91 -3.06
N LEU A 37 -3.11 24.20 -2.10
CA LEU A 37 -3.09 25.45 -1.30
C LEU A 37 -2.23 25.32 -0.04
N ALA A 38 -2.28 24.16 0.60
CA ALA A 38 -1.51 23.84 1.80
C ALA A 38 -1.19 22.35 1.84
N SER A 39 -0.06 21.99 2.44
CA SER A 39 0.32 20.60 2.67
C SER A 39 1.05 20.47 4.00
N ALA A 40 0.80 19.37 4.73
CA ALA A 40 1.45 19.11 6.00
C ALA A 40 1.79 17.63 6.16
N LYS A 41 2.80 17.36 6.98
CA LYS A 41 3.20 16.04 7.44
C LYS A 41 3.18 15.98 8.97
N ALA A 42 2.55 14.95 9.53
CA ALA A 42 2.60 14.65 10.94
C ALA A 42 3.14 13.22 11.15
N LEU A 43 3.76 12.95 12.29
CA LEU A 43 4.18 11.57 12.60
C LEU A 43 2.95 10.68 12.80
N THR A 44 2.94 9.54 12.16
CA THR A 44 1.86 8.55 12.34
C THR A 44 1.96 7.91 13.71
N THR A 45 0.87 7.98 14.47
CA THR A 45 0.73 7.31 15.76
C THR A 45 0.08 5.95 15.52
N ARG A 46 0.87 4.87 15.44
CA ARG A 46 0.40 3.53 15.06
C ARG A 46 -0.72 2.95 15.95
N HIS A 47 -0.77 3.34 17.21
CA HIS A 47 -1.80 2.87 18.15
C HIS A 47 -3.08 3.71 18.12
N ASP A 48 -3.01 4.92 17.55
CA ASP A 48 -4.15 5.81 17.35
C ASP A 48 -3.91 6.66 16.10
N LEU A 49 -4.39 6.17 14.96
CA LEU A 49 -4.21 6.85 13.67
C LEU A 49 -4.92 8.19 13.61
N ALA A 50 -5.96 8.40 14.44
CA ALA A 50 -6.68 9.67 14.50
C ALA A 50 -5.77 10.83 14.99
N VAL A 51 -4.78 10.54 15.83
CA VAL A 51 -3.81 11.55 16.30
C VAL A 51 -2.94 12.06 15.15
N GLY A 52 -2.41 11.17 14.31
CA GLY A 52 -1.64 11.56 13.13
C GLY A 52 -2.49 12.33 12.12
N VAL A 53 -3.70 11.85 11.85
CA VAL A 53 -4.67 12.52 10.97
C VAL A 53 -5.00 13.92 11.50
N SER A 54 -5.36 14.05 12.79
CA SER A 54 -5.70 15.34 13.37
C SER A 54 -4.52 16.33 13.29
N GLY A 55 -3.30 15.91 13.59
CA GLY A 55 -2.12 16.77 13.54
C GLY A 55 -1.84 17.31 12.13
N ALA A 56 -1.90 16.46 11.10
CA ALA A 56 -1.69 16.89 9.73
C ALA A 56 -2.82 17.81 9.22
N VAL A 57 -4.09 17.46 9.51
CA VAL A 57 -5.27 18.23 9.10
C VAL A 57 -5.32 19.60 9.78
N GLU A 58 -5.05 19.69 11.11
CA GLU A 58 -5.00 20.98 11.83
C GLU A 58 -3.99 21.93 11.19
N THR A 59 -2.82 21.41 10.80
CA THR A 59 -1.78 22.24 10.19
C THR A 59 -2.27 22.85 8.88
N VAL A 60 -2.82 22.05 7.95
CA VAL A 60 -3.30 22.59 6.66
C VAL A 60 -4.52 23.51 6.83
N LEU A 61 -5.40 23.27 7.81
CA LEU A 61 -6.53 24.13 8.09
C LEU A 61 -6.10 25.49 8.68
N SER A 62 -5.01 25.52 9.45
CA SER A 62 -4.49 26.76 10.03
C SER A 62 -3.83 27.68 9.00
N GLU A 63 -3.30 27.10 7.90
CA GLU A 63 -2.65 27.87 6.83
C GLU A 63 -3.65 28.58 5.91
N VAL A 64 -4.89 28.06 5.79
CA VAL A 64 -5.92 28.61 4.89
C VAL A 64 -7.13 29.06 5.69
N GLY A 65 -7.26 30.39 5.91
CA GLY A 65 -8.39 30.96 6.65
C GLY A 65 -9.74 30.61 6.00
N GLY A 66 -10.72 30.19 6.84
CA GLY A 66 -12.07 29.84 6.37
C GLY A 66 -12.15 28.56 5.55
N ALA A 67 -11.11 27.71 5.56
CA ALA A 67 -11.06 26.46 4.80
C ALA A 67 -12.20 25.51 5.15
N VAL A 68 -12.52 25.35 6.43
CA VAL A 68 -13.52 24.38 6.93
C VAL A 68 -14.86 24.50 6.22
N SER A 69 -15.41 25.71 6.09
CA SER A 69 -16.70 25.95 5.44
C SER A 69 -16.70 25.72 3.93
N ARG A 70 -15.54 25.58 3.32
CA ARG A 70 -15.33 25.39 1.87
C ARG A 70 -15.03 23.94 1.49
N ILE A 71 -14.70 23.07 2.47
CA ILE A 71 -14.39 21.66 2.19
C ILE A 71 -15.66 20.94 1.73
N ARG A 72 -15.60 20.34 0.54
CA ARG A 72 -16.71 19.64 -0.11
C ARG A 72 -16.47 18.16 -0.28
N LEU A 73 -15.23 17.69 -0.11
CA LEU A 73 -14.81 16.30 -0.22
C LEU A 73 -13.64 16.05 0.71
N VAL A 74 -13.63 14.93 1.37
CA VAL A 74 -12.46 14.39 2.08
C VAL A 74 -12.11 13.04 1.48
N SER A 75 -10.85 12.79 1.19
CA SER A 75 -10.38 11.49 0.67
C SER A 75 -9.24 10.97 1.51
N LEU A 76 -9.28 9.68 1.83
CA LEU A 76 -8.32 8.99 2.69
C LEU A 76 -7.65 7.87 1.92
N SER A 77 -6.33 7.87 1.84
CA SER A 77 -5.53 6.67 1.55
C SER A 77 -4.85 6.16 2.81
N THR A 78 -4.54 4.88 2.87
CA THR A 78 -3.98 4.28 4.08
C THR A 78 -3.19 3.01 3.78
N THR A 79 -2.07 2.84 4.45
CA THR A 79 -1.32 1.58 4.45
C THR A 79 -1.80 0.60 5.53
N LEU A 80 -2.87 0.93 6.28
CA LEU A 80 -3.34 0.14 7.42
C LEU A 80 -3.69 -1.29 7.04
N ALA A 81 -4.50 -1.49 5.99
CA ALA A 81 -4.91 -2.82 5.54
C ALA A 81 -3.72 -3.67 5.08
N THR A 82 -2.81 -3.08 4.31
CA THR A 82 -1.58 -3.73 3.86
C THR A 82 -0.70 -4.16 5.03
N ASN A 83 -0.44 -3.26 5.96
CA ASN A 83 0.40 -3.54 7.13
C ASN A 83 -0.23 -4.61 8.03
N ALA A 84 -1.55 -4.55 8.24
CA ALA A 84 -2.26 -5.53 9.04
C ALA A 84 -2.11 -6.95 8.49
N LEU A 85 -2.25 -7.13 7.17
CA LEU A 85 -2.09 -8.44 6.53
C LEU A 85 -0.64 -8.94 6.56
N VAL A 86 0.33 -8.05 6.36
CA VAL A 86 1.77 -8.39 6.43
C VAL A 86 2.19 -8.80 7.85
N GLU A 87 1.67 -8.10 8.87
CA GLU A 87 1.98 -8.34 10.28
C GLU A 87 1.11 -9.44 10.91
N GLY A 88 0.16 -10.01 10.16
CA GLY A 88 -0.77 -11.03 10.65
C GLY A 88 -1.75 -10.47 11.69
N GLN A 89 -2.05 -9.17 11.62
CA GLN A 89 -3.02 -8.49 12.47
C GLN A 89 -4.42 -8.58 11.84
N GLY A 90 -5.44 -8.44 12.68
CA GLY A 90 -6.84 -8.46 12.26
C GLY A 90 -7.72 -9.18 13.29
N GLY A 91 -9.03 -9.10 13.10
CA GLY A 91 -10.00 -9.85 13.90
C GLY A 91 -10.00 -11.34 13.55
N ARG A 92 -10.46 -12.20 14.49
CA ARG A 92 -10.77 -13.59 14.15
C ARG A 92 -11.97 -13.64 13.22
N ALA A 93 -11.94 -14.50 12.20
CA ALA A 93 -13.03 -14.62 11.24
C ALA A 93 -13.43 -16.09 11.04
N GLY A 94 -14.72 -16.38 11.08
CA GLY A 94 -15.23 -17.70 10.73
C GLY A 94 -15.31 -17.86 9.21
N LEU A 95 -14.87 -19.01 8.69
CA LEU A 95 -14.95 -19.31 7.26
C LEU A 95 -16.04 -20.35 7.00
N VAL A 96 -17.00 -20.03 6.16
CA VAL A 96 -18.03 -20.98 5.70
C VAL A 96 -17.72 -21.37 4.24
N MET A 97 -17.47 -22.67 4.02
CA MET A 97 -17.09 -23.23 2.73
C MET A 97 -18.24 -24.09 2.18
N ILE A 98 -18.88 -23.63 1.07
CA ILE A 98 -20.06 -24.31 0.47
C ILE A 98 -19.63 -25.10 -0.75
N GLY A 99 -19.80 -26.43 -0.73
CA GLY A 99 -19.41 -27.32 -1.82
C GLY A 99 -17.91 -27.62 -1.93
N PHE A 100 -17.13 -27.26 -0.91
CA PHE A 100 -15.72 -27.56 -0.76
C PHE A 100 -15.49 -28.63 0.30
N GLY A 101 -14.32 -29.24 0.29
CA GLY A 101 -13.88 -30.17 1.32
C GLY A 101 -12.61 -29.72 2.04
N PRO A 102 -12.19 -30.42 3.12
CA PRO A 102 -10.99 -30.09 3.88
C PRO A 102 -9.69 -30.02 3.06
N GLN A 103 -9.61 -30.79 1.97
CA GLN A 103 -8.45 -30.78 1.05
C GLN A 103 -8.26 -29.44 0.32
N ASP A 104 -9.31 -28.66 0.16
CA ASP A 104 -9.25 -27.37 -0.53
C ASP A 104 -8.53 -26.30 0.30
N LEU A 105 -8.43 -26.47 1.64
CA LEU A 105 -7.62 -25.61 2.50
C LEU A 105 -6.12 -25.64 2.15
N ALA A 106 -5.61 -26.77 1.63
CA ALA A 106 -4.19 -26.88 1.29
C ALA A 106 -3.77 -26.05 0.08
N ARG A 107 -4.72 -25.39 -0.58
CA ARG A 107 -4.49 -24.61 -1.80
C ARG A 107 -4.39 -23.12 -1.51
N ASP A 108 -3.58 -22.43 -2.34
CA ASP A 108 -3.44 -20.95 -2.35
C ASP A 108 -3.08 -20.31 -0.99
N GLY A 109 -2.51 -21.07 -0.05
CA GLY A 109 -2.15 -20.57 1.29
C GLY A 109 -3.34 -20.38 2.25
N LEU A 110 -4.53 -20.92 1.92
CA LEU A 110 -5.75 -20.74 2.70
C LEU A 110 -5.66 -21.32 4.10
N ALA A 111 -5.09 -22.53 4.26
CA ALA A 111 -4.88 -23.16 5.59
C ALA A 111 -4.00 -22.29 6.50
N GLU A 112 -2.95 -21.73 5.92
CA GLU A 112 -2.00 -20.89 6.63
C GLU A 112 -2.62 -19.55 7.05
N ALA A 113 -3.42 -18.97 6.15
CA ALA A 113 -4.20 -17.78 6.46
C ALA A 113 -5.28 -18.05 7.52
N LEU A 114 -5.98 -19.19 7.45
CA LEU A 114 -7.00 -19.57 8.42
C LEU A 114 -6.41 -19.75 9.83
N GLY A 115 -5.24 -20.41 9.94
CA GLY A 115 -4.59 -20.64 11.23
C GLY A 115 -5.48 -21.44 12.19
N THR A 116 -5.89 -20.81 13.30
CA THR A 116 -6.77 -21.40 14.32
C THR A 116 -8.21 -20.91 14.25
N ASP A 117 -8.57 -20.14 13.22
CA ASP A 117 -9.92 -19.63 13.05
C ASP A 117 -10.88 -20.76 12.62
N PRO A 118 -12.15 -20.73 13.05
CA PRO A 118 -13.09 -21.79 12.75
C PRO A 118 -13.49 -21.85 11.27
N VAL A 119 -13.67 -23.09 10.76
CA VAL A 119 -14.19 -23.37 9.43
C VAL A 119 -15.38 -24.31 9.49
N ILE A 120 -16.45 -23.98 8.77
CA ILE A 120 -17.67 -24.80 8.64
C ILE A 120 -17.85 -25.18 7.18
N TYR A 121 -18.01 -26.48 6.92
CA TYR A 121 -18.28 -26.99 5.57
C TYR A 121 -19.76 -27.30 5.41
N LEU A 122 -20.32 -26.83 4.27
CA LEU A 122 -21.72 -27.08 3.91
C LEU A 122 -21.77 -27.85 2.58
N SER A 123 -22.65 -28.85 2.49
CA SER A 123 -23.03 -29.42 1.20
C SER A 123 -23.76 -28.35 0.37
N GLY A 124 -23.54 -28.34 -0.93
CA GLY A 124 -24.10 -27.35 -1.84
C GLY A 124 -23.10 -26.95 -2.93
N GLY A 125 -23.16 -25.69 -3.35
CA GLY A 125 -22.36 -25.15 -4.43
C GLY A 125 -23.04 -25.31 -5.79
N HIS A 126 -22.35 -24.89 -6.84
CA HIS A 126 -22.84 -24.90 -8.21
C HIS A 126 -21.82 -25.51 -9.16
N ASN A 127 -22.21 -25.85 -10.36
CA ASN A 127 -21.30 -26.28 -11.42
C ASN A 127 -20.85 -25.06 -12.28
N VAL A 128 -20.04 -25.32 -13.31
CA VAL A 128 -19.51 -24.31 -14.23
C VAL A 128 -20.59 -23.50 -14.95
N HIS A 129 -21.81 -24.05 -15.07
CA HIS A 129 -22.96 -23.42 -15.72
C HIS A 129 -23.93 -22.75 -14.72
N GLY A 130 -23.67 -22.82 -13.41
CA GLY A 130 -24.51 -22.23 -12.37
C GLY A 130 -25.64 -23.15 -11.87
N ASN A 131 -25.69 -24.41 -12.30
CA ASN A 131 -26.65 -25.39 -11.76
C ASN A 131 -26.27 -25.79 -10.35
N GLU A 132 -27.24 -25.81 -9.44
CA GLU A 132 -27.03 -26.05 -8.01
C GLU A 132 -26.92 -27.54 -7.63
N THR A 133 -26.15 -27.83 -6.59
CA THR A 133 -26.27 -29.02 -5.75
C THR A 133 -27.05 -28.59 -4.49
N PRO A 134 -28.00 -29.42 -3.97
CA PRO A 134 -28.83 -29.04 -2.84
C PRO A 134 -28.00 -28.51 -1.67
N LEU A 135 -28.36 -27.31 -1.15
CA LEU A 135 -27.71 -26.68 -0.01
C LEU A 135 -28.23 -27.24 1.32
N ASP A 136 -27.32 -27.68 2.18
CA ASP A 136 -27.63 -28.09 3.56
C ASP A 136 -27.11 -27.05 4.55
N LEU A 137 -28.01 -26.36 5.25
CA LEU A 137 -27.69 -25.32 6.25
C LEU A 137 -27.55 -25.88 7.68
N ALA A 138 -27.96 -27.13 7.94
CA ALA A 138 -28.00 -27.70 9.29
C ALA A 138 -26.65 -27.64 10.03
N PRO A 139 -25.48 -27.89 9.40
CA PRO A 139 -24.21 -27.77 10.11
C PRO A 139 -23.90 -26.35 10.60
N LEU A 140 -24.31 -25.31 9.85
CA LEU A 140 -24.13 -23.93 10.26
C LEU A 140 -25.14 -23.55 11.35
N GLU A 141 -26.40 -23.92 11.21
CA GLU A 141 -27.43 -23.64 12.21
C GLU A 141 -27.09 -24.21 13.60
N ALA A 142 -26.44 -25.37 13.62
CA ALA A 142 -25.98 -26.01 14.86
C ALA A 142 -24.81 -25.29 15.55
N GLN A 143 -24.00 -24.53 14.81
CA GLN A 143 -22.75 -23.94 15.28
C GLN A 143 -22.76 -22.41 15.33
N ILE A 144 -23.77 -21.75 14.76
CA ILE A 144 -23.78 -20.30 14.51
C ILE A 144 -23.71 -19.47 15.81
N ASP A 145 -24.33 -19.94 16.90
CA ASP A 145 -24.35 -19.22 18.17
C ASP A 145 -22.94 -19.27 18.81
N ALA A 146 -22.29 -20.45 18.84
CA ALA A 146 -20.91 -20.59 19.29
C ALA A 146 -19.92 -19.82 18.40
N LEU A 147 -20.11 -19.87 17.08
CA LEU A 147 -19.30 -19.11 16.14
C LEU A 147 -19.38 -17.61 16.44
N SER A 148 -20.56 -17.10 16.77
CA SER A 148 -20.77 -15.66 17.03
C SER A 148 -20.06 -15.15 18.29
N GLU A 149 -19.77 -16.02 19.25
CA GLU A 149 -19.00 -15.68 20.45
C GLU A 149 -17.48 -15.72 20.20
N GLU A 150 -17.05 -16.43 19.16
CA GLU A 150 -15.63 -16.71 18.92
C GLU A 150 -14.98 -15.77 17.87
N VAL A 151 -15.78 -15.23 16.94
CA VAL A 151 -15.27 -14.46 15.80
C VAL A 151 -15.88 -13.06 15.72
N SER A 152 -15.19 -12.16 15.03
CA SER A 152 -15.63 -10.77 14.81
C SER A 152 -16.28 -10.54 13.44
N ALA A 153 -16.23 -11.53 12.53
CA ALA A 153 -16.83 -11.46 11.19
C ALA A 153 -16.93 -12.88 10.59
N VAL A 154 -17.76 -13.02 9.57
CA VAL A 154 -17.94 -14.29 8.82
C VAL A 154 -17.58 -14.09 7.35
N ALA A 155 -16.72 -14.97 6.82
CA ALA A 155 -16.38 -15.10 5.42
C ALA A 155 -17.14 -16.29 4.82
N ILE A 156 -17.77 -16.11 3.66
CA ILE A 156 -18.55 -17.15 2.96
C ILE A 156 -17.97 -17.34 1.57
N ALA A 157 -17.60 -18.58 1.22
CA ALA A 157 -17.11 -18.93 -0.11
C ALA A 157 -17.84 -20.16 -0.66
N GLY A 158 -18.50 -19.98 -1.82
CA GLY A 158 -19.22 -21.03 -2.51
C GLY A 158 -18.49 -21.55 -3.75
N TYR A 159 -18.61 -22.85 -3.99
CA TYR A 159 -18.11 -23.49 -5.21
C TYR A 159 -18.91 -22.93 -6.40
N PHE A 160 -18.23 -22.34 -7.40
CA PHE A 160 -18.79 -21.60 -8.51
C PHE A 160 -19.81 -20.50 -8.13
N ALA A 161 -19.69 -19.88 -6.96
CA ALA A 161 -20.55 -18.76 -6.57
C ALA A 161 -20.49 -17.56 -7.55
N VAL A 162 -19.42 -17.42 -8.32
CA VAL A 162 -19.32 -16.43 -9.41
C VAL A 162 -20.24 -16.72 -10.59
N ARG A 163 -20.76 -17.93 -10.70
CA ARG A 163 -21.78 -18.32 -11.72
C ARG A 163 -23.20 -18.20 -11.17
N ASN A 164 -23.39 -18.57 -9.92
CA ASN A 164 -24.66 -18.44 -9.23
C ASN A 164 -24.38 -18.23 -7.72
N PRO A 165 -24.60 -17.03 -7.17
CA PRO A 165 -24.31 -16.72 -5.77
C PRO A 165 -25.42 -17.13 -4.79
N ALA A 166 -26.50 -17.78 -5.25
CA ALA A 166 -27.70 -18.06 -4.44
C ALA A 166 -27.39 -18.70 -3.08
N HIS A 167 -26.44 -19.65 -3.04
CA HIS A 167 -26.05 -20.32 -1.81
C HIS A 167 -25.29 -19.43 -0.84
N GLU A 168 -24.36 -18.59 -1.34
CA GLU A 168 -23.70 -17.61 -0.49
C GLU A 168 -24.68 -16.59 0.10
N ILE A 169 -25.66 -16.15 -0.72
CA ILE A 169 -26.72 -15.24 -0.30
C ILE A 169 -27.58 -15.90 0.78
N ALA A 170 -28.00 -17.16 0.60
CA ALA A 170 -28.80 -17.89 1.59
C ALA A 170 -28.06 -18.03 2.96
N VAL A 171 -26.77 -18.36 2.90
CA VAL A 171 -25.92 -18.45 4.11
C VAL A 171 -25.73 -17.08 4.75
N ARG A 172 -25.44 -16.03 3.97
CA ARG A 172 -25.34 -14.65 4.46
C ARG A 172 -26.61 -14.22 5.18
N ASP A 173 -27.77 -14.48 4.58
CA ASP A 173 -29.06 -14.08 5.15
C ASP A 173 -29.38 -14.86 6.42
N LEU A 174 -28.96 -16.13 6.54
CA LEU A 174 -29.04 -16.90 7.78
C LEU A 174 -28.18 -16.28 8.89
N VAL A 175 -26.89 -15.99 8.59
CA VAL A 175 -25.97 -15.37 9.57
C VAL A 175 -26.51 -14.02 10.04
N ARG A 176 -26.99 -13.17 9.14
CA ARG A 176 -27.53 -11.84 9.47
C ARG A 176 -28.82 -11.91 10.30
N ARG A 177 -29.65 -12.94 10.11
CA ARG A 177 -30.85 -13.14 10.95
C ARG A 177 -30.53 -13.62 12.35
N ARG A 178 -29.44 -14.37 12.52
CA ARG A 178 -29.11 -15.02 13.79
C ARG A 178 -28.07 -14.25 14.61
N THR A 179 -27.28 -13.40 13.97
CA THR A 179 -26.14 -12.68 14.59
C THR A 179 -26.07 -11.24 14.13
N SER A 180 -25.28 -10.42 14.84
CA SER A 180 -24.90 -9.07 14.42
C SER A 180 -23.55 -9.03 13.69
N LEU A 181 -22.96 -10.18 13.36
CA LEU A 181 -21.64 -10.23 12.75
C LEU A 181 -21.65 -9.66 11.33
N PRO A 182 -20.63 -8.88 10.95
CA PRO A 182 -20.36 -8.54 9.56
C PRO A 182 -20.13 -9.81 8.73
N VAL A 183 -20.67 -9.81 7.51
CA VAL A 183 -20.57 -10.95 6.59
C VAL A 183 -20.02 -10.49 5.26
N THR A 184 -19.03 -11.22 4.75
CA THR A 184 -18.47 -11.06 3.42
C THR A 184 -18.72 -12.30 2.58
N CYS A 185 -19.27 -12.12 1.37
CA CYS A 185 -19.44 -13.19 0.37
C CYS A 185 -18.34 -13.12 -0.68
N SER A 186 -17.88 -14.28 -1.17
CA SER A 186 -16.77 -14.33 -2.11
C SER A 186 -17.11 -13.75 -3.49
N HIS A 187 -18.36 -13.84 -3.91
CA HIS A 187 -18.82 -13.27 -5.18
C HIS A 187 -18.88 -11.74 -5.20
N ASP A 188 -18.92 -11.08 -4.01
CA ASP A 188 -18.88 -9.63 -3.89
C ASP A 188 -17.46 -9.07 -4.13
N LEU A 189 -16.42 -9.89 -3.97
CA LEU A 189 -15.02 -9.47 -4.04
C LEU A 189 -14.35 -9.83 -5.37
N SER A 190 -14.83 -10.86 -6.08
CA SER A 190 -14.21 -11.27 -7.33
C SER A 190 -15.17 -12.08 -8.20
N SER A 191 -15.18 -11.77 -9.48
CA SER A 191 -15.89 -12.54 -10.54
C SER A 191 -15.02 -13.68 -11.11
N ARG A 192 -13.77 -13.85 -10.65
CA ARG A 192 -12.82 -14.82 -11.19
C ARG A 192 -13.06 -16.23 -10.63
N LEU A 193 -12.77 -17.24 -11.46
CA LEU A 193 -12.69 -18.63 -11.01
C LEU A 193 -11.50 -18.81 -10.07
N GLY A 194 -11.51 -19.90 -9.27
CA GLY A 194 -10.44 -20.18 -8.29
C GLY A 194 -10.97 -20.11 -6.85
N GLY A 195 -11.83 -21.08 -6.49
CA GLY A 195 -12.54 -21.14 -5.22
C GLY A 195 -11.67 -20.94 -3.98
N PRO A 196 -10.57 -21.68 -3.78
CA PRO A 196 -9.71 -21.51 -2.62
C PRO A 196 -9.09 -20.12 -2.51
N ARG A 197 -8.65 -19.50 -3.61
CA ARG A 197 -8.11 -18.14 -3.62
C ARG A 197 -9.20 -17.08 -3.34
N ARG A 198 -10.44 -17.30 -3.83
CA ARG A 198 -11.58 -16.45 -3.43
C ARG A 198 -11.86 -16.58 -1.94
N ALA A 199 -11.87 -17.79 -1.40
CA ALA A 199 -12.06 -18.03 0.03
C ALA A 199 -10.97 -17.33 0.86
N LEU A 200 -9.69 -17.41 0.44
CA LEU A 200 -8.59 -16.66 1.04
C LEU A 200 -8.87 -15.15 1.04
N THR A 201 -9.22 -14.61 -0.11
CA THR A 201 -9.49 -13.16 -0.25
C THR A 201 -10.65 -12.74 0.67
N THR A 202 -11.70 -13.57 0.75
CA THR A 202 -12.88 -13.31 1.59
C THR A 202 -12.56 -13.38 3.09
N LEU A 203 -11.74 -14.36 3.49
CA LEU A 203 -11.25 -14.48 4.87
C LEU A 203 -10.41 -13.27 5.28
N LEU A 204 -9.49 -12.85 4.42
CA LEU A 204 -8.65 -11.66 4.66
C LEU A 204 -9.51 -10.38 4.73
N ASN A 205 -10.52 -10.25 3.87
CA ASN A 205 -11.48 -9.15 3.93
C ASN A 205 -12.20 -9.11 5.28
N ALA A 206 -12.77 -10.23 5.71
CA ALA A 206 -13.50 -10.33 6.98
C ALA A 206 -12.65 -9.91 8.19
N ARG A 207 -11.36 -10.25 8.19
CA ARG A 207 -10.42 -9.86 9.25
C ARG A 207 -10.12 -8.37 9.30
N LEU A 208 -10.20 -7.68 8.17
CA LEU A 208 -9.91 -6.24 8.08
C LEU A 208 -11.08 -5.35 8.48
N ILE A 209 -12.33 -5.85 8.46
CA ILE A 209 -13.54 -5.04 8.67
C ILE A 209 -13.46 -4.20 9.94
N SER A 210 -13.18 -4.82 11.09
CA SER A 210 -13.17 -4.11 12.38
C SER A 210 -12.05 -3.07 12.47
N MET A 211 -10.95 -3.27 11.77
CA MET A 211 -9.79 -2.37 11.78
C MET A 211 -10.05 -1.14 10.92
N VAL A 212 -10.54 -1.34 9.69
CA VAL A 212 -10.87 -0.24 8.78
C VAL A 212 -12.09 0.54 9.31
N ALA A 213 -13.04 -0.13 9.95
CA ALA A 213 -14.16 0.55 10.61
C ALA A 213 -13.66 1.55 11.67
N ARG A 214 -12.75 1.13 12.56
CA ARG A 214 -12.19 2.05 13.57
C ARG A 214 -11.48 3.26 12.95
N LEU A 215 -10.74 3.08 11.86
CA LEU A 215 -10.08 4.20 11.16
C LEU A 215 -11.11 5.17 10.56
N ILE A 216 -12.12 4.65 9.87
CA ILE A 216 -13.17 5.46 9.25
C ILE A 216 -13.97 6.20 10.32
N ASP A 217 -14.38 5.52 11.40
CA ASP A 217 -15.14 6.12 12.51
C ASP A 217 -14.33 7.23 13.21
N ALA A 218 -13.05 6.96 13.51
CA ALA A 218 -12.16 7.92 14.13
C ALA A 218 -11.94 9.16 13.24
N THR A 219 -11.71 8.95 11.94
CA THR A 219 -11.54 10.04 10.96
C THR A 219 -12.83 10.84 10.81
N SER A 220 -13.98 10.18 10.63
CA SER A 220 -15.28 10.83 10.49
C SER A 220 -15.67 11.61 11.76
N GLY A 221 -15.44 11.03 12.94
CA GLY A 221 -15.69 11.69 14.22
C GLY A 221 -14.83 12.95 14.41
N TYR A 222 -13.54 12.88 14.03
CA TYR A 222 -12.67 14.04 14.07
C TYR A 222 -13.15 15.13 13.09
N LEU A 223 -13.46 14.79 11.83
CA LEU A 223 -13.95 15.75 10.83
C LEU A 223 -15.25 16.43 11.30
N ALA A 224 -16.20 15.65 11.83
CA ALA A 224 -17.44 16.19 12.38
C ALA A 224 -17.19 17.15 13.56
N SER A 225 -16.25 16.84 14.47
CA SER A 225 -15.86 17.69 15.58
C SER A 225 -15.30 19.04 15.13
N ARG A 226 -14.75 19.10 13.91
CA ARG A 226 -14.24 20.32 13.26
C ARG A 226 -15.29 21.04 12.41
N GLY A 227 -16.53 20.52 12.34
CA GLY A 227 -17.59 21.08 11.49
C GLY A 227 -17.41 20.82 10.00
N ILE A 228 -16.66 19.79 9.63
CA ILE A 228 -16.47 19.33 8.25
C ILE A 228 -17.53 18.26 7.97
N GLU A 229 -18.57 18.62 7.19
CA GLU A 229 -19.69 17.72 6.81
C GLU A 229 -19.56 17.17 5.39
N ALA A 230 -18.34 17.13 4.86
CA ALA A 230 -18.05 16.61 3.52
C ALA A 230 -18.05 15.07 3.49
N PRO A 231 -18.46 14.45 2.37
CA PRO A 231 -18.38 13.01 2.22
C PRO A 231 -16.94 12.51 2.31
N LEU A 232 -16.74 11.39 3.01
CA LEU A 232 -15.45 10.71 3.13
C LEU A 232 -15.36 9.61 2.06
N MET A 233 -14.35 9.72 1.21
CA MET A 233 -13.95 8.71 0.23
C MET A 233 -12.69 7.99 0.69
N VAL A 234 -12.50 6.77 0.22
CA VAL A 234 -11.29 5.95 0.50
C VAL A 234 -10.68 5.52 -0.83
N VAL A 235 -9.36 5.59 -0.91
CA VAL A 235 -8.62 5.15 -2.10
C VAL A 235 -8.53 3.62 -2.11
N ARG A 236 -8.78 3.02 -3.26
CA ARG A 236 -8.58 1.58 -3.53
C ARG A 236 -7.16 1.31 -4.01
N GLY A 237 -6.79 0.03 -3.99
CA GLY A 237 -5.50 -0.44 -4.49
C GLY A 237 -5.28 -0.27 -5.99
N ASP A 238 -6.32 -0.01 -6.78
CA ASP A 238 -6.26 0.31 -8.21
C ASP A 238 -6.22 1.82 -8.51
N GLY A 239 -6.22 2.66 -7.46
CA GLY A 239 -6.23 4.13 -7.56
C GLY A 239 -7.62 4.75 -7.70
N ALA A 240 -8.68 3.97 -7.78
CA ALA A 240 -10.05 4.49 -7.77
C ALA A 240 -10.51 4.87 -6.35
N LEU A 241 -11.54 5.71 -6.27
CA LEU A 241 -12.19 6.10 -5.03
C LEU A 241 -13.45 5.28 -4.78
N ILE A 242 -13.68 4.94 -3.53
CA ILE A 242 -14.95 4.38 -3.05
C ILE A 242 -15.44 5.14 -1.83
N SER A 243 -16.76 5.15 -1.60
CA SER A 243 -17.32 5.73 -0.38
C SER A 243 -16.83 5.00 0.86
N ALA A 244 -16.78 5.68 2.00
CA ALA A 244 -16.44 5.06 3.28
C ALA A 244 -17.34 3.86 3.60
N ALA A 245 -18.62 3.91 3.20
CA ALA A 245 -19.57 2.81 3.39
C ALA A 245 -19.17 1.56 2.61
N GLU A 246 -18.75 1.70 1.34
CA GLU A 246 -18.27 0.57 0.53
C GLU A 246 -16.92 0.06 1.04
N ALA A 247 -16.02 0.94 1.51
CA ALA A 247 -14.75 0.55 2.11
C ALA A 247 -14.93 -0.30 3.38
N LEU A 248 -15.99 -0.09 4.14
CA LEU A 248 -16.36 -0.93 5.29
C LEU A 248 -16.79 -2.34 4.87
N MET A 249 -17.42 -2.49 3.72
CA MET A 249 -17.87 -3.79 3.20
C MET A 249 -16.72 -4.55 2.52
N ARG A 250 -15.84 -3.83 1.83
CA ARG A 250 -14.76 -4.37 1.01
C ARG A 250 -13.38 -3.80 1.41
N PRO A 251 -13.01 -3.86 2.72
CA PRO A 251 -11.75 -3.26 3.20
C PRO A 251 -10.50 -3.83 2.53
N ILE A 252 -10.53 -5.05 2.03
CA ILE A 252 -9.39 -5.64 1.31
C ILE A 252 -9.07 -4.89 0.00
N GLU A 253 -10.02 -4.18 -0.59
CA GLU A 253 -9.77 -3.36 -1.78
C GLU A 253 -8.93 -2.12 -1.48
N THR A 254 -8.74 -1.76 -0.20
CA THR A 254 -7.88 -0.62 0.20
C THR A 254 -6.40 -1.01 0.35
N ILE A 255 -6.04 -2.28 0.12
CA ILE A 255 -4.63 -2.68 0.09
C ILE A 255 -3.89 -1.94 -1.04
N LEU A 256 -2.64 -1.54 -0.78
CA LEU A 256 -1.82 -0.77 -1.72
C LEU A 256 -2.42 0.59 -2.12
N SER A 257 -3.38 1.14 -1.36
CA SER A 257 -4.03 2.42 -1.68
C SER A 257 -3.05 3.62 -1.66
N GLY A 258 -2.08 3.65 -0.74
CA GLY A 258 -1.06 4.71 -0.71
C GLY A 258 -0.25 4.78 -2.01
N PRO A 259 0.40 3.70 -2.43
CA PRO A 259 1.09 3.64 -3.72
C PRO A 259 0.21 3.93 -4.93
N ALA A 260 -1.03 3.43 -4.93
CA ALA A 260 -1.98 3.73 -6.01
C ALA A 260 -2.30 5.22 -6.07
N ALA A 261 -2.51 5.87 -4.92
CA ALA A 261 -2.68 7.31 -4.82
C ALA A 261 -1.44 8.06 -5.32
N SER A 262 -0.21 7.60 -4.98
CA SER A 262 1.03 8.18 -5.50
C SER A 262 1.07 8.21 -7.03
N LEU A 263 0.63 7.14 -7.71
CA LEU A 263 0.57 7.06 -9.17
C LEU A 263 -0.46 8.04 -9.76
N VAL A 264 -1.65 8.12 -9.16
CA VAL A 264 -2.68 9.09 -9.57
C VAL A 264 -2.18 10.53 -9.36
N GLY A 265 -1.51 10.78 -8.23
CA GLY A 265 -0.87 12.06 -7.95
C GLY A 265 0.27 12.40 -8.92
N ALA A 266 1.10 11.42 -9.28
CA ALA A 266 2.17 11.57 -10.27
C ALA A 266 1.62 12.05 -11.62
N ARG A 267 0.60 11.36 -12.13
CA ARG A 267 -0.09 11.74 -13.36
C ARG A 267 -0.65 13.15 -13.29
N HIS A 268 -1.38 13.47 -12.21
CA HIS A 268 -2.01 14.77 -12.04
C HIS A 268 -0.99 15.90 -12.00
N LEU A 269 0.09 15.74 -11.22
CA LEU A 269 1.10 16.77 -11.01
C LEU A 269 2.03 16.98 -12.22
N THR A 270 2.19 15.97 -13.07
CA THR A 270 3.09 16.05 -14.24
C THR A 270 2.37 16.13 -15.58
N GLY A 271 1.11 15.71 -15.65
CA GLY A 271 0.36 15.60 -16.92
C GLY A 271 0.82 14.44 -17.81
N LEU A 272 1.72 13.56 -17.33
CA LEU A 272 2.26 12.44 -18.12
C LEU A 272 1.33 11.23 -18.05
N ASP A 273 0.90 10.73 -19.20
CA ASP A 273 0.10 9.52 -19.29
C ASP A 273 0.95 8.24 -19.35
N ASN A 274 2.23 8.33 -19.78
CA ASN A 274 3.14 7.21 -19.86
C ASN A 274 4.43 7.57 -19.13
N ALA A 275 4.72 6.88 -18.02
CA ALA A 275 5.90 7.14 -17.21
C ALA A 275 6.28 5.93 -16.34
N VAL A 276 7.52 5.86 -15.94
CA VAL A 276 7.96 5.07 -14.80
C VAL A 276 7.83 5.99 -13.57
N VAL A 277 7.10 5.56 -12.56
CA VAL A 277 6.97 6.31 -11.30
C VAL A 277 7.79 5.60 -10.24
N SER A 278 8.64 6.34 -9.56
CA SER A 278 9.41 5.84 -8.43
C SER A 278 9.18 6.75 -7.22
N ASP A 279 8.58 6.18 -6.17
CA ASP A 279 8.28 6.87 -4.91
C ASP A 279 9.29 6.44 -3.85
N ILE A 280 10.18 7.34 -3.47
CA ILE A 280 11.20 7.09 -2.45
C ILE A 280 10.78 7.67 -1.10
N GLY A 281 10.37 6.75 -0.21
CA GLY A 281 10.11 7.08 1.18
C GLY A 281 11.36 7.03 2.07
N GLY A 282 11.14 7.08 3.37
CA GLY A 282 12.22 6.83 4.35
C GLY A 282 12.63 5.35 4.40
N THR A 283 11.68 4.43 4.19
CA THR A 283 11.87 2.98 4.40
C THR A 283 11.99 2.21 3.10
N THR A 284 11.14 2.51 2.13
CA THR A 284 10.99 1.78 0.86
C THR A 284 11.07 2.72 -0.32
N THR A 285 11.39 2.14 -1.47
CA THR A 285 11.20 2.72 -2.79
C THR A 285 10.20 1.84 -3.53
N ASP A 286 9.12 2.44 -3.97
CA ASP A 286 8.06 1.81 -4.73
C ASP A 286 8.18 2.22 -6.20
N VAL A 287 8.27 1.24 -7.10
CA VAL A 287 8.39 1.47 -8.55
C VAL A 287 7.20 0.85 -9.26
N ALA A 288 6.54 1.64 -10.10
CA ALA A 288 5.40 1.21 -10.90
C ALA A 288 5.35 1.95 -12.24
N VAL A 289 4.47 1.50 -13.14
CA VAL A 289 4.33 2.06 -14.49
C VAL A 289 2.94 2.67 -14.68
N LEU A 290 2.92 3.90 -15.23
CA LEU A 290 1.74 4.51 -15.81
C LEU A 290 1.66 4.16 -17.30
N ASP A 291 0.49 3.72 -17.74
CA ASP A 291 0.22 3.33 -19.12
C ASP A 291 -1.12 3.90 -19.58
N GLY A 292 -1.12 4.82 -20.55
CA GLY A 292 -2.31 5.52 -21.00
C GLY A 292 -3.01 6.32 -19.91
N GLY A 293 -2.29 6.85 -18.93
CA GLY A 293 -2.82 7.64 -17.82
C GLY A 293 -3.45 6.81 -16.69
N ILE A 294 -3.33 5.49 -16.74
CA ILE A 294 -3.86 4.57 -15.72
C ILE A 294 -2.70 3.79 -15.11
N PRO A 295 -2.67 3.60 -13.78
CA PRO A 295 -1.73 2.68 -13.17
C PRO A 295 -1.87 1.27 -13.76
N ARG A 296 -0.76 0.63 -14.14
CA ARG A 296 -0.78 -0.78 -14.56
C ARG A 296 -1.25 -1.64 -13.39
N LEU A 297 -2.23 -2.51 -13.64
CA LEU A 297 -2.75 -3.42 -12.61
C LEU A 297 -2.07 -4.79 -12.67
N ASP A 298 -1.90 -5.44 -11.51
CA ASP A 298 -1.48 -6.85 -11.46
C ASP A 298 -2.63 -7.74 -11.96
N GLY A 299 -2.48 -8.30 -13.15
CA GLY A 299 -3.48 -9.14 -13.78
C GLY A 299 -3.83 -10.40 -12.98
N GLU A 300 -2.94 -10.85 -12.09
CA GLU A 300 -3.16 -12.02 -11.24
C GLU A 300 -3.77 -11.68 -9.87
N GLY A 301 -3.88 -10.41 -9.54
CA GLY A 301 -4.35 -9.90 -8.25
C GLY A 301 -3.23 -9.56 -7.28
N ALA A 302 -3.53 -8.67 -6.35
CA ALA A 302 -2.57 -8.10 -5.41
C ALA A 302 -1.90 -9.15 -4.52
N THR A 303 -0.58 -9.05 -4.41
CA THR A 303 0.21 -9.82 -3.44
C THR A 303 0.47 -8.97 -2.20
N VAL A 304 0.10 -9.45 -1.03
CA VAL A 304 0.34 -8.79 0.26
C VAL A 304 1.01 -9.77 1.23
N GLY A 305 2.23 -9.45 1.61
CA GLY A 305 3.06 -10.40 2.35
C GLY A 305 3.27 -11.67 1.54
N ARG A 306 2.79 -12.80 2.06
CA ARG A 306 2.85 -14.11 1.39
C ARG A 306 1.55 -14.53 0.70
N TYR A 307 0.52 -13.72 0.78
CA TYR A 307 -0.81 -14.04 0.26
C TYR A 307 -1.05 -13.36 -1.08
N ARG A 308 -1.47 -14.15 -2.08
CA ARG A 308 -1.93 -13.62 -3.35
C ARG A 308 -3.44 -13.58 -3.36
N THR A 309 -4.01 -12.39 -3.34
CA THR A 309 -5.46 -12.16 -3.32
C THR A 309 -6.05 -12.16 -4.74
N MET A 310 -7.37 -12.01 -4.84
CA MET A 310 -8.06 -11.78 -6.11
C MET A 310 -8.44 -10.31 -6.34
N VAL A 311 -8.04 -9.42 -5.44
CA VAL A 311 -8.34 -7.99 -5.55
C VAL A 311 -7.43 -7.34 -6.58
N GLU A 312 -7.98 -6.48 -7.41
CA GLU A 312 -7.19 -5.67 -8.33
C GLU A 312 -6.44 -4.58 -7.57
N ALA A 313 -5.16 -4.48 -7.82
CA ALA A 313 -4.32 -3.42 -7.32
C ALA A 313 -3.21 -3.11 -8.31
N VAL A 314 -2.56 -1.98 -8.11
CA VAL A 314 -1.43 -1.55 -8.94
C VAL A 314 -0.33 -2.62 -8.95
N ALA A 315 0.19 -2.90 -10.14
CA ALA A 315 1.40 -3.69 -10.30
C ALA A 315 2.57 -2.83 -9.82
N MET A 316 3.13 -3.21 -8.67
CA MET A 316 4.16 -2.41 -8.03
C MET A 316 5.27 -3.29 -7.46
N HIS A 317 6.49 -2.79 -7.57
CA HIS A 317 7.68 -3.42 -7.03
C HIS A 317 8.22 -2.59 -5.87
N THR A 318 8.24 -3.18 -4.68
CA THR A 318 8.71 -2.53 -3.45
C THR A 318 10.11 -3.00 -3.10
N PHE A 319 11.02 -2.07 -2.90
CA PHE A 319 12.41 -2.32 -2.51
C PHE A 319 12.66 -1.74 -1.13
N GLY A 320 13.37 -2.47 -0.26
CA GLY A 320 13.78 -2.01 1.07
C GLY A 320 14.92 -0.98 0.99
N LEU A 321 14.70 0.10 0.29
CA LEU A 321 15.64 1.18 0.03
C LEU A 321 14.94 2.52 0.22
N GLY A 322 15.52 3.42 1.01
CA GLY A 322 14.96 4.76 1.24
C GLY A 322 15.95 5.66 1.96
N GLY A 323 15.53 6.89 2.26
CA GLY A 323 16.35 7.88 2.94
C GLY A 323 16.84 7.46 4.32
N ASP A 324 16.11 6.57 4.99
CA ASP A 324 16.40 6.06 6.34
C ASP A 324 17.03 4.66 6.32
N SER A 325 17.50 4.18 5.17
CA SER A 325 18.14 2.88 5.03
C SER A 325 19.40 2.77 5.87
N GLU A 326 19.57 1.62 6.53
CA GLU A 326 20.78 1.33 7.30
C GLU A 326 22.01 1.30 6.40
N LEU A 327 23.01 2.12 6.69
CA LEU A 327 24.32 2.03 6.08
C LEU A 327 25.11 0.87 6.69
N ARG A 328 25.57 -0.05 5.85
CA ARG A 328 26.39 -1.21 6.23
C ARG A 328 27.67 -1.28 5.41
N LEU A 329 28.72 -1.78 6.06
CA LEU A 329 29.95 -2.19 5.39
C LEU A 329 29.81 -3.61 4.88
N GLU A 330 30.24 -3.86 3.65
CA GLU A 330 30.35 -5.21 3.11
C GLU A 330 31.54 -5.92 3.78
N GLU A 331 31.29 -7.07 4.38
CA GLU A 331 32.33 -7.90 4.97
C GLU A 331 33.05 -8.68 3.87
N GLY A 332 34.39 -8.57 3.79
CA GLY A 332 35.24 -9.43 2.94
C GLY A 332 35.86 -8.80 1.71
N GLY A 333 35.64 -7.52 1.40
CA GLY A 333 36.30 -6.81 0.30
C GLY A 333 37.61 -6.11 0.73
N PHE A 334 38.60 -6.01 -0.18
CA PHE A 334 39.79 -5.18 0.03
C PHE A 334 39.43 -3.69 0.17
N GLU A 335 38.43 -3.25 -0.59
CA GLU A 335 37.86 -1.90 -0.50
C GLU A 335 36.61 -1.91 0.38
N ALA A 336 36.32 -0.79 1.02
CA ALA A 336 35.13 -0.61 1.85
C ALA A 336 33.88 -0.51 0.95
N GLY A 337 33.30 -1.64 0.55
CA GLY A 337 31.98 -1.69 -0.08
C GLY A 337 30.91 -1.18 0.89
N LEU A 338 30.01 -0.34 0.39
CA LEU A 338 28.86 0.17 1.12
C LEU A 338 27.58 -0.40 0.55
N THR A 339 26.68 -0.85 1.42
CA THR A 339 25.31 -1.25 1.06
C THR A 339 24.30 -0.51 1.93
N LEU A 340 23.10 -0.25 1.34
CA LEU A 340 22.00 0.41 2.00
C LEU A 340 20.81 -0.54 2.15
N GLY A 341 20.19 -0.50 3.31
CA GLY A 341 19.00 -1.29 3.63
C GLY A 341 19.24 -2.80 3.80
N PRO A 342 18.19 -3.64 3.75
CA PRO A 342 16.77 -3.25 3.75
C PRO A 342 16.26 -2.75 5.12
N ARG A 343 17.07 -2.83 6.20
CA ARG A 343 16.69 -2.36 7.53
C ARG A 343 16.58 -0.83 7.53
N ARG A 344 15.54 -0.32 8.18
CA ARG A 344 15.39 1.10 8.48
C ARG A 344 16.04 1.46 9.81
N LEU A 345 16.65 2.65 9.88
CA LEU A 345 17.08 3.31 11.12
C LEU A 345 16.40 4.68 11.23
N MET A 346 16.33 5.22 12.46
CA MET A 346 16.05 6.63 12.64
C MET A 346 17.32 7.41 12.26
N PRO A 347 17.28 8.41 11.39
CA PRO A 347 18.44 9.27 11.11
C PRO A 347 18.98 9.90 12.38
N LEU A 348 20.31 10.01 12.50
CA LEU A 348 20.95 10.68 13.65
C LEU A 348 20.58 12.16 13.73
N SER A 349 20.47 12.81 12.59
CA SER A 349 19.99 14.19 12.47
C SER A 349 18.59 14.38 13.03
N LEU A 350 17.64 13.47 12.73
CA LEU A 350 16.29 13.47 13.28
C LEU A 350 16.32 13.15 14.79
N ALA A 351 17.08 12.15 15.21
CA ALA A 351 17.18 11.78 16.61
C ALA A 351 17.70 12.96 17.46
N ALA A 352 18.72 13.70 16.98
CA ALA A 352 19.24 14.87 17.65
C ALA A 352 18.32 16.11 17.51
N HIS A 353 17.49 16.19 16.49
CA HIS A 353 16.47 17.24 16.40
C HIS A 353 15.43 17.09 17.53
N LEU A 354 15.02 15.86 17.82
CA LEU A 354 14.05 15.56 18.88
C LEU A 354 14.70 15.49 20.28
N TRP A 355 15.92 14.97 20.39
CA TRP A 355 16.67 14.77 21.64
C TRP A 355 18.13 15.22 21.48
N PRO A 356 18.40 16.55 21.46
CA PRO A 356 19.74 17.06 21.15
C PRO A 356 20.82 16.55 22.10
N GLN A 357 20.60 16.66 23.42
CA GLN A 357 21.60 16.40 24.45
C GLN A 357 22.12 14.93 24.44
N PRO A 358 21.26 13.89 24.53
CA PRO A 358 21.77 12.52 24.62
C PRO A 358 22.46 12.06 23.34
N VAL A 359 22.00 12.56 22.16
CA VAL A 359 22.58 12.15 20.87
C VAL A 359 23.92 12.83 20.63
N LEU A 360 24.01 14.17 20.77
CA LEU A 360 25.24 14.91 20.53
C LEU A 360 26.33 14.49 21.52
N ALA A 361 26.05 14.45 22.83
CA ALA A 361 27.02 14.02 23.84
C ALA A 361 27.52 12.58 23.61
N GLY A 362 26.62 11.68 23.16
CA GLY A 362 27.00 10.31 22.82
C GLY A 362 27.93 10.23 21.60
N LEU A 363 27.64 10.99 20.54
CA LEU A 363 28.50 11.05 19.34
C LEU A 363 29.84 11.71 19.61
N GLU A 364 29.88 12.84 20.34
CA GLU A 364 31.13 13.53 20.74
C GLU A 364 32.02 12.59 21.53
N ARG A 365 31.49 11.90 22.54
CA ARG A 365 32.24 10.90 23.32
C ARG A 365 32.83 9.82 22.42
N GLN A 366 32.06 9.30 21.48
CA GLN A 366 32.48 8.25 20.54
C GLN A 366 33.53 8.78 19.55
N ALA A 367 33.38 10.01 19.04
CA ALA A 367 34.38 10.65 18.16
C ALA A 367 35.72 10.86 18.83
N GLN A 368 35.74 11.17 20.13
CA GLN A 368 36.96 11.38 20.93
C GLN A 368 37.58 10.09 21.44
N ALA A 369 36.91 8.94 21.38
CA ALA A 369 37.44 7.67 21.87
C ALA A 369 38.70 7.25 21.09
N GLY A 370 39.68 6.66 21.73
CA GLY A 370 40.95 6.24 21.11
C GLY A 370 40.79 5.19 20.02
N PHE A 371 39.78 4.32 20.13
CA PHE A 371 39.46 3.27 19.16
C PHE A 371 37.98 3.25 18.84
N PRO A 372 37.59 2.95 17.58
CA PRO A 372 36.23 2.82 17.21
C PRO A 372 35.56 1.59 17.86
N GLY A 373 34.42 1.80 18.52
CA GLY A 373 33.61 0.75 19.11
C GLY A 373 32.73 0.07 18.07
N ARG A 374 32.33 -1.17 18.33
CA ARG A 374 31.47 -1.97 17.45
C ARG A 374 30.10 -1.30 17.19
N TYR A 375 29.58 -0.60 18.17
CA TYR A 375 28.25 -0.01 18.16
C TYR A 375 28.26 1.53 18.04
N ASP A 376 29.43 2.13 17.80
CA ASP A 376 29.55 3.57 17.65
C ASP A 376 28.62 4.11 16.54
N GLY A 377 28.06 5.28 16.78
CA GLY A 377 27.07 5.91 15.90
C GLY A 377 25.70 5.25 15.93
N ARG A 378 25.42 4.39 16.94
CA ARG A 378 24.12 3.75 17.10
C ARG A 378 23.52 4.01 18.47
N PHE A 379 22.20 4.25 18.47
CA PHE A 379 21.42 4.52 19.67
C PHE A 379 20.17 3.65 19.66
N ALA A 380 19.70 3.25 20.84
CA ALA A 380 18.44 2.56 21.04
C ALA A 380 17.48 3.42 21.85
N LEU A 381 16.18 3.39 21.49
CA LEU A 381 15.11 4.06 22.24
C LEU A 381 13.81 3.25 22.15
N ARG A 382 12.97 3.31 23.20
CA ARG A 382 11.64 2.71 23.15
C ARG A 382 10.70 3.53 22.28
N THR A 383 9.79 2.84 21.59
CA THR A 383 8.77 3.47 20.73
C THR A 383 7.64 4.15 21.49
N GLY A 384 7.57 4.01 22.82
CA GLY A 384 6.47 4.56 23.62
C GLY A 384 5.13 3.83 23.48
N LEU A 385 5.10 2.67 22.83
CA LEU A 385 3.89 1.85 22.70
C LEU A 385 3.31 1.43 24.06
N PRO A 386 1.96 1.30 24.16
CA PRO A 386 1.31 0.84 25.37
C PRO A 386 1.88 -0.48 25.91
N LYS A 387 1.99 -0.61 27.23
CA LYS A 387 2.56 -1.80 27.91
C LYS A 387 1.86 -3.12 27.48
N ALA A 388 0.60 -3.06 27.12
CA ALA A 388 -0.15 -4.23 26.62
C ALA A 388 0.48 -4.85 25.35
N LEU A 389 1.09 -4.06 24.49
CA LEU A 389 1.79 -4.53 23.28
C LEU A 389 3.17 -5.14 23.59
N ALA A 390 3.72 -4.88 24.77
CA ALA A 390 4.93 -5.52 25.30
C ALA A 390 4.63 -6.85 26.03
N ALA A 391 3.39 -7.32 26.02
CA ALA A 391 3.04 -8.62 26.62
C ALA A 391 3.72 -9.79 25.92
N GLY A 392 4.00 -10.87 26.63
CA GLY A 392 4.63 -12.07 26.09
C GLY A 392 6.13 -11.94 25.79
N LEU A 393 6.83 -10.96 26.36
CA LEU A 393 8.30 -10.88 26.34
C LEU A 393 8.89 -12.00 27.19
N THR A 394 9.94 -12.64 26.69
CA THR A 394 10.76 -13.51 27.54
C THR A 394 11.44 -12.71 28.64
N PRO A 395 11.88 -13.33 29.75
CA PRO A 395 12.56 -12.61 30.83
C PRO A 395 13.79 -11.81 30.36
N GLN A 396 14.51 -12.32 29.35
CA GLN A 396 15.67 -11.65 28.75
C GLN A 396 15.24 -10.42 27.92
N GLU A 397 14.17 -10.54 27.16
CA GLU A 397 13.61 -9.43 26.37
C GLU A 397 13.04 -8.34 27.29
N ALA A 398 12.30 -8.71 28.33
CA ALA A 398 11.77 -7.79 29.31
C ALA A 398 12.88 -7.01 30.03
N SER A 399 13.92 -7.72 30.50
CA SER A 399 15.06 -7.09 31.16
C SER A 399 15.82 -6.10 30.26
N LEU A 400 16.00 -6.43 28.97
CA LEU A 400 16.63 -5.51 28.02
C LEU A 400 15.70 -4.34 27.69
N TYR A 401 14.43 -4.59 27.49
CA TYR A 401 13.41 -3.56 27.21
C TYR A 401 13.31 -2.53 28.33
N GLU A 402 13.33 -2.96 29.60
CA GLU A 402 13.28 -2.05 30.76
C GLU A 402 14.50 -1.14 30.89
N ARG A 403 15.67 -1.58 30.43
CA ARG A 403 16.89 -0.74 30.42
C ARG A 403 16.88 0.34 29.34
N ILE A 404 16.16 0.11 28.24
CA ILE A 404 16.06 1.09 27.16
C ILE A 404 15.04 2.15 27.58
N THR A 405 15.41 3.43 27.47
CA THR A 405 14.55 4.57 27.80
C THR A 405 13.74 5.04 26.59
N LEU A 406 12.86 6.02 26.78
CA LEU A 406 12.17 6.72 25.70
C LEU A 406 13.10 7.70 24.96
N GLU A 407 14.20 8.10 25.58
CA GLU A 407 15.25 8.92 24.96
C GLU A 407 16.34 8.04 24.38
N PRO A 408 17.02 8.47 23.29
CA PRO A 408 18.10 7.71 22.68
C PRO A 408 19.27 7.46 23.64
N GLN A 409 19.66 6.20 23.77
CA GLN A 409 20.84 5.79 24.55
C GLN A 409 21.86 5.16 23.61
N PRO A 410 23.16 5.49 23.73
CA PRO A 410 24.20 4.82 22.96
C PRO A 410 24.16 3.30 23.13
N LEU A 411 24.28 2.59 22.02
CA LEU A 411 24.07 1.14 22.00
C LEU A 411 25.16 0.36 22.76
N ASP A 412 26.36 0.93 22.89
CA ASP A 412 27.47 0.42 23.71
C ASP A 412 27.15 0.49 25.21
N VAL A 413 26.29 1.41 25.65
CA VAL A 413 25.79 1.50 27.02
C VAL A 413 24.64 0.52 27.27
N VAL A 414 23.76 0.36 26.30
CA VAL A 414 22.59 -0.53 26.40
C VAL A 414 22.98 -2.01 26.36
N LEU A 415 23.90 -2.39 25.46
CA LEU A 415 24.35 -3.77 25.28
C LEU A 415 25.62 -4.07 26.10
N THR A 416 25.46 -4.80 27.18
CA THR A 416 26.58 -5.21 28.06
C THR A 416 27.23 -6.51 27.62
N SER A 417 26.62 -7.26 26.68
CA SER A 417 27.18 -8.47 26.09
C SER A 417 26.76 -8.64 24.63
N THR A 418 27.56 -9.35 23.86
CA THR A 418 27.27 -9.64 22.43
C THR A 418 26.03 -10.48 22.23
N SER A 419 25.68 -11.35 23.19
CA SER A 419 24.49 -12.20 23.14
C SER A 419 23.18 -11.41 23.19
N GLN A 420 23.19 -10.21 23.76
CA GLN A 420 22.02 -9.33 23.83
C GLN A 420 21.63 -8.72 22.48
N ARG A 421 22.51 -8.81 21.46
CA ARG A 421 22.20 -8.30 20.13
C ARG A 421 20.98 -8.98 19.50
N ALA A 422 20.93 -10.31 19.56
CA ALA A 422 19.77 -11.06 19.04
C ALA A 422 18.46 -10.72 19.79
N THR A 423 18.56 -10.47 21.10
CA THR A 423 17.43 -10.02 21.91
C THR A 423 16.95 -8.63 21.49
N LEU A 424 17.88 -7.70 21.25
CA LEU A 424 17.54 -6.36 20.73
C LEU A 424 16.88 -6.47 19.34
N ASP A 425 17.43 -7.29 18.44
CA ASP A 425 16.87 -7.45 17.09
C ASP A 425 15.41 -7.98 17.14
N ARG A 426 15.07 -8.85 18.11
CA ARG A 426 13.69 -9.28 18.33
C ARG A 426 12.79 -8.16 18.85
N LEU A 427 13.27 -7.33 19.78
CA LEU A 427 12.52 -6.16 20.26
C LEU A 427 12.28 -5.15 19.14
N VAL A 428 13.27 -4.94 18.27
CA VAL A 428 13.14 -4.09 17.08
C VAL A 428 12.13 -4.68 16.09
N ALA A 429 12.21 -5.98 15.80
CA ALA A 429 11.26 -6.68 14.92
C ALA A 429 9.81 -6.60 15.43
N ARG A 430 9.61 -6.57 16.76
CA ARG A 430 8.30 -6.34 17.38
C ARG A 430 7.86 -4.87 17.43
N GLY A 431 8.67 -3.95 16.89
CA GLY A 431 8.37 -2.52 16.90
C GLY A 431 8.43 -1.85 18.28
N LEU A 432 8.95 -2.54 19.31
CA LEU A 432 9.05 -2.02 20.68
C LEU A 432 10.24 -1.09 20.91
N VAL A 433 11.27 -1.24 20.09
CA VAL A 433 12.52 -0.47 20.13
C VAL A 433 12.85 0.03 18.72
N LEU A 434 13.28 1.29 18.63
CA LEU A 434 13.89 1.87 17.44
C LEU A 434 15.39 1.93 17.63
N ILE A 435 16.11 1.82 16.51
CA ILE A 435 17.56 2.08 16.44
C ILE A 435 17.76 3.33 15.61
N ALA A 436 18.53 4.29 16.17
CA ALA A 436 19.06 5.41 15.41
C ALA A 436 20.49 5.13 14.96
N GLY A 437 20.84 5.62 13.77
CA GLY A 437 22.15 5.45 13.18
C GLY A 437 22.30 6.26 11.90
N PHE A 438 23.51 6.26 11.33
CA PHE A 438 23.80 7.02 10.11
C PHE A 438 23.08 6.43 8.90
N THR A 439 22.40 7.29 8.14
CA THR A 439 21.52 6.97 7.01
C THR A 439 21.82 7.87 5.80
N PRO A 440 21.24 7.61 4.62
CA PRO A 440 21.28 8.52 3.49
C PRO A 440 20.74 9.93 3.80
N SER A 441 19.68 10.05 4.63
CA SER A 441 19.18 11.35 5.10
C SER A 441 20.24 12.14 5.84
N ASP A 442 21.03 11.50 6.72
CA ASP A 442 22.15 12.16 7.39
C ASP A 442 23.24 12.59 6.39
N ALA A 443 23.53 11.75 5.38
CA ALA A 443 24.50 12.11 4.34
C ALA A 443 24.08 13.39 3.61
N MET A 444 22.80 13.59 3.37
CA MET A 444 22.30 14.83 2.73
C MET A 444 22.44 16.06 3.62
N HIS A 445 22.28 15.92 4.95
CA HIS A 445 22.56 16.99 5.90
C HIS A 445 24.06 17.32 5.97
N VAL A 446 24.95 16.32 5.90
CA VAL A 446 26.41 16.53 5.83
C VAL A 446 26.80 17.32 4.58
N LEU A 447 26.14 17.04 3.44
CA LEU A 447 26.41 17.70 2.16
C LEU A 447 25.70 19.06 2.02
N GLY A 448 24.89 19.47 3.00
CA GLY A 448 24.09 20.71 2.93
C GLY A 448 23.01 20.69 1.87
N ARG A 449 22.58 19.48 1.43
CA ARG A 449 21.51 19.30 0.44
C ARG A 449 20.13 19.18 1.11
N GLN A 450 20.11 19.00 2.43
CA GLN A 450 18.95 19.05 3.34
C GLN A 450 19.33 19.74 4.63
N ASP A 451 18.38 20.45 5.27
CA ASP A 451 18.63 21.28 6.46
C ASP A 451 17.52 21.23 7.52
N GLN A 452 16.51 20.36 7.33
CA GLN A 452 15.34 20.32 8.20
C GLN A 452 15.60 19.77 9.59
N TRP A 453 16.75 19.06 9.80
CA TRP A 453 17.11 18.45 11.08
C TRP A 453 18.51 18.88 11.55
N ASN A 454 19.06 18.21 12.55
CA ASN A 454 20.33 18.58 13.16
C ASN A 454 21.54 18.16 12.31
N ALA A 455 22.11 19.08 11.55
CA ALA A 455 23.26 18.84 10.68
C ALA A 455 24.54 18.48 11.45
N GLU A 456 24.72 18.98 12.69
CA GLU A 456 25.90 18.67 13.51
C GLU A 456 25.91 17.20 13.95
N ALA A 457 24.75 16.65 14.32
CA ALA A 457 24.63 15.22 14.62
C ALA A 457 24.93 14.34 13.40
N ALA A 458 24.49 14.77 12.21
CA ALA A 458 24.82 14.09 10.95
C ALA A 458 26.34 14.09 10.71
N ARG A 459 27.00 15.26 10.88
CA ARG A 459 28.45 15.41 10.72
C ARG A 459 29.24 14.53 11.70
N LEU A 460 28.89 14.58 12.99
CA LEU A 460 29.52 13.74 14.02
C LEU A 460 29.28 12.25 13.77
N GLY A 461 28.06 11.87 13.35
CA GLY A 461 27.73 10.50 12.96
C GLY A 461 28.57 9.99 11.81
N ALA A 462 28.78 10.81 10.78
CA ALA A 462 29.68 10.52 9.67
C ALA A 462 31.13 10.37 10.13
N GLU A 463 31.63 11.28 10.98
CA GLU A 463 32.99 11.24 11.55
C GLU A 463 33.22 9.93 12.31
N VAL A 464 32.28 9.54 13.16
CA VAL A 464 32.31 8.26 13.90
C VAL A 464 32.31 7.07 12.95
N PHE A 465 31.51 7.11 11.87
CA PHE A 465 31.42 6.02 10.88
C PHE A 465 32.70 5.91 10.04
N CYS A 466 33.32 7.03 9.63
CA CYS A 466 34.56 7.05 8.86
C CYS A 466 35.70 6.30 9.55
N ARG A 467 35.76 6.31 10.90
CA ARG A 467 36.80 5.63 11.71
C ARG A 467 36.72 4.10 11.64
N ARG A 468 35.59 3.53 11.13
CA ARG A 468 35.51 2.09 10.92
C ARG A 468 36.51 1.68 9.86
N LYS A 469 37.01 0.44 9.97
CA LYS A 469 38.03 -0.06 9.06
C LYS A 469 37.42 -1.02 8.03
N ALA A 470 37.81 -0.87 6.78
CA ALA A 470 37.61 -1.85 5.73
C ALA A 470 38.46 -3.11 5.95
N GLY A 471 38.24 -4.16 5.16
CA GLY A 471 39.06 -5.37 5.20
C GLY A 471 40.57 -5.11 4.93
N SER A 472 40.91 -4.02 4.26
CA SER A 472 42.29 -3.53 4.07
C SER A 472 42.91 -2.91 5.32
N GLY A 473 42.15 -2.72 6.40
CA GLY A 473 42.59 -1.99 7.61
C GLY A 473 42.60 -0.47 7.49
N ARG A 474 42.26 0.09 6.31
CA ARG A 474 42.12 1.54 6.10
C ARG A 474 40.77 2.03 6.63
N PRO A 475 40.67 3.32 7.01
CA PRO A 475 39.37 3.95 7.28
C PRO A 475 38.40 3.79 6.11
N VAL A 476 37.09 3.80 6.40
CA VAL A 476 36.03 3.68 5.38
C VAL A 476 36.03 4.90 4.47
N ALA A 477 36.30 6.08 5.01
CA ALA A 477 36.45 7.33 4.27
C ALA A 477 37.40 8.26 5.04
N ASP A 478 38.05 9.18 4.34
CA ASP A 478 38.99 10.12 4.94
C ASP A 478 38.31 11.34 5.58
N SER A 479 37.04 11.59 5.21
CA SER A 479 36.24 12.69 5.74
C SER A 479 34.75 12.40 5.78
N PRO A 480 33.98 13.10 6.64
CA PRO A 480 32.50 13.06 6.63
C PRO A 480 31.88 13.37 5.25
N ALA A 481 32.45 14.34 4.53
CA ALA A 481 31.97 14.73 3.21
C ALA A 481 32.19 13.61 2.17
N GLU A 482 33.35 12.98 2.16
CA GLU A 482 33.63 11.83 1.29
C GLU A 482 32.68 10.66 1.58
N LEU A 483 32.49 10.31 2.87
CA LEU A 483 31.52 9.28 3.24
C LEU A 483 30.12 9.61 2.72
N ALA A 484 29.66 10.84 2.90
CA ALA A 484 28.34 11.29 2.47
C ALA A 484 28.16 11.22 0.94
N GLU A 485 29.18 11.61 0.16
CA GLU A 485 29.13 11.46 -1.30
C GLU A 485 29.11 9.97 -1.71
N ARG A 486 29.88 9.10 -1.07
CA ARG A 486 29.84 7.65 -1.33
C ARG A 486 28.48 7.05 -1.00
N VAL A 487 27.85 7.47 0.09
CA VAL A 487 26.49 7.04 0.46
C VAL A 487 25.46 7.54 -0.56
N SER A 488 25.58 8.79 -1.01
CA SER A 488 24.73 9.37 -2.06
C SER A 488 24.85 8.59 -3.38
N ALA A 489 26.09 8.33 -3.83
CA ALA A 489 26.36 7.54 -5.03
C ALA A 489 25.81 6.11 -4.92
N ARG A 490 25.92 5.49 -3.74
CA ARG A 490 25.36 4.15 -3.51
C ARG A 490 23.84 4.14 -3.55
N LEU A 491 23.18 5.14 -2.97
CA LEU A 491 21.73 5.28 -3.05
C LEU A 491 21.28 5.46 -4.51
N THR A 492 21.94 6.35 -5.26
CA THR A 492 21.67 6.55 -6.70
C THR A 492 21.78 5.24 -7.47
N ARG A 493 22.86 4.49 -7.25
CA ARG A 493 23.08 3.20 -7.91
C ARG A 493 22.00 2.17 -7.56
N GLN A 494 21.68 1.99 -6.28
CA GLN A 494 20.66 1.03 -5.86
C GLN A 494 19.25 1.45 -6.33
N SER A 495 18.96 2.76 -6.42
CA SER A 495 17.69 3.24 -6.98
C SER A 495 17.59 2.95 -8.48
N ALA A 496 18.67 3.14 -9.26
CA ALA A 496 18.70 2.76 -10.66
C ALA A 496 18.53 1.25 -10.87
N GLU A 497 19.19 0.44 -10.03
CA GLU A 497 19.03 -1.02 -10.02
C GLU A 497 17.59 -1.44 -9.70
N ALA A 498 16.93 -0.76 -8.74
CA ALA A 498 15.53 -1.00 -8.39
C ALA A 498 14.59 -0.71 -9.57
N VAL A 499 14.76 0.45 -10.21
CA VAL A 499 13.98 0.81 -11.41
C VAL A 499 14.15 -0.23 -12.53
N LEU A 500 15.38 -0.62 -12.85
CA LEU A 500 15.63 -1.64 -13.89
C LEU A 500 15.06 -3.00 -13.50
N THR A 501 15.18 -3.41 -12.25
CA THR A 501 14.61 -4.68 -11.75
C THR A 501 13.10 -4.71 -11.93
N ALA A 502 12.42 -3.61 -11.58
CA ALA A 502 10.98 -3.49 -11.74
C ALA A 502 10.55 -3.57 -13.21
N LEU A 503 11.21 -2.81 -14.09
CA LEU A 503 10.88 -2.79 -15.52
C LEU A 503 11.12 -4.13 -16.20
N LEU A 504 12.24 -4.80 -15.91
CA LEU A 504 12.52 -6.14 -16.45
C LEU A 504 11.48 -7.16 -16.01
N ALA A 505 11.06 -7.09 -14.73
CA ALA A 505 10.00 -7.96 -14.22
C ALA A 505 8.66 -7.71 -14.92
N ASP A 506 8.29 -6.45 -15.16
CA ASP A 506 7.06 -6.06 -15.87
C ASP A 506 7.05 -6.49 -17.33
N GLU A 507 8.22 -6.62 -17.96
CA GLU A 507 8.38 -7.20 -19.31
C GLU A 507 8.45 -8.73 -19.31
N GLY A 508 8.35 -9.38 -18.15
CA GLY A 508 8.45 -10.83 -18.02
C GLY A 508 9.88 -11.38 -18.17
N ILE A 509 10.89 -10.51 -18.12
CA ILE A 509 12.30 -10.88 -18.19
C ILE A 509 12.76 -11.28 -16.79
N SER A 510 12.90 -12.58 -16.57
CA SER A 510 13.30 -13.16 -15.28
C SER A 510 14.72 -13.73 -15.31
N GLY A 511 15.30 -13.98 -14.13
CA GLY A 511 16.60 -14.64 -13.99
C GLY A 511 17.82 -13.71 -14.13
N ILE A 512 17.62 -12.41 -14.29
CA ILE A 512 18.70 -11.41 -14.29
C ILE A 512 18.82 -10.81 -12.89
N ASP A 513 19.95 -11.05 -12.22
CA ASP A 513 20.32 -10.29 -11.02
C ASP A 513 20.96 -8.96 -11.49
N VAL A 514 20.16 -7.90 -11.46
CA VAL A 514 20.56 -6.57 -11.95
C VAL A 514 21.81 -6.06 -11.23
N ALA A 515 21.90 -6.26 -9.92
CA ALA A 515 23.01 -5.79 -9.09
C ALA A 515 24.32 -6.53 -9.36
N LYS A 516 24.26 -7.79 -9.86
CA LYS A 516 25.44 -8.63 -10.13
C LYS A 516 25.77 -8.76 -11.61
N SER A 517 24.93 -8.24 -12.50
CA SER A 517 25.15 -8.32 -13.94
C SER A 517 26.27 -7.40 -14.40
N ALA A 518 27.37 -7.97 -14.87
CA ALA A 518 28.49 -7.20 -15.43
C ALA A 518 28.11 -6.35 -16.65
N PHE A 519 27.10 -6.77 -17.41
CA PHE A 519 26.59 -5.99 -18.56
C PHE A 519 25.84 -4.75 -18.09
N ILE A 520 24.96 -4.90 -17.10
CA ILE A 520 24.21 -3.79 -16.49
C ILE A 520 25.17 -2.86 -15.78
N ASP A 521 26.12 -3.40 -15.01
CA ASP A 521 27.14 -2.57 -14.36
C ASP A 521 27.89 -1.69 -15.35
N ARG A 522 28.38 -2.27 -16.45
CA ARG A 522 29.08 -1.50 -17.49
C ARG A 522 28.18 -0.50 -18.22
N ALA A 523 26.90 -0.81 -18.37
CA ALA A 523 25.94 0.10 -18.97
C ALA A 523 25.70 1.32 -18.07
N LEU A 524 25.41 1.10 -16.77
CA LEU A 524 25.14 2.16 -15.80
C LEU A 524 26.37 3.02 -15.47
N THR A 525 27.56 2.41 -15.40
CA THR A 525 28.81 3.14 -15.15
C THR A 525 29.37 3.81 -16.40
N ARG A 526 28.83 3.51 -17.59
CA ARG A 526 29.35 3.95 -18.88
C ARG A 526 30.85 3.66 -19.01
N ALA A 527 31.30 2.56 -18.39
CA ALA A 527 32.72 2.22 -18.33
C ALA A 527 33.34 2.06 -19.71
N PRO A 528 34.52 2.67 -19.97
CA PRO A 528 35.23 2.54 -21.24
C PRO A 528 35.66 1.09 -21.46
N GLY A 529 35.72 0.66 -22.74
CA GLY A 529 36.17 -0.68 -23.12
C GLY A 529 36.02 -0.92 -24.63
N LEU A 530 36.27 -2.16 -25.04
CA LEU A 530 36.15 -2.54 -26.46
C LEU A 530 34.70 -2.58 -26.94
N ILE A 531 33.74 -2.77 -26.01
CA ILE A 531 32.29 -2.81 -26.26
C ILE A 531 31.60 -1.81 -25.32
N ARG A 532 30.75 -0.97 -25.90
CA ARG A 532 29.84 -0.13 -25.13
C ARG A 532 28.50 -0.85 -24.92
N PHE A 533 28.03 -0.82 -23.72
CA PHE A 533 26.67 -1.27 -23.33
C PHE A 533 25.82 -0.04 -23.03
N GLY A 534 24.58 -0.06 -23.45
CA GLY A 534 23.58 0.95 -23.12
C GLY A 534 22.32 0.26 -22.61
N ILE A 535 21.75 0.80 -21.57
CA ILE A 535 20.43 0.45 -21.04
C ILE A 535 19.68 1.75 -20.86
N ARG A 536 18.50 1.85 -21.43
CA ARG A 536 17.68 3.04 -21.36
C ARG A 536 16.22 2.65 -21.34
N PRO A 537 15.48 2.96 -20.25
CA PRO A 537 14.03 2.92 -20.28
C PRO A 537 13.46 3.81 -21.39
N ASP A 538 12.37 3.41 -22.03
CA ASP A 538 11.74 4.16 -23.13
C ASP A 538 10.72 5.21 -22.64
N ARG A 539 10.53 5.33 -21.34
CA ARG A 539 9.57 6.24 -20.68
C ARG A 539 10.30 7.18 -19.72
N PRO A 540 9.81 8.42 -19.54
CA PRO A 540 10.36 9.33 -18.54
C PRO A 540 10.14 8.80 -17.13
N LEU A 541 10.99 9.24 -16.20
CA LEU A 541 10.93 8.90 -14.78
C LEU A 541 10.22 10.02 -14.01
N VAL A 542 9.12 9.71 -13.36
CA VAL A 542 8.50 10.60 -12.36
C VAL A 542 8.97 10.16 -10.98
N ALA A 543 9.66 11.06 -10.28
CA ALA A 543 10.18 10.79 -8.95
C ALA A 543 9.34 11.49 -7.88
N LEU A 544 8.88 10.70 -6.91
CA LEU A 544 8.04 11.13 -5.79
C LEU A 544 8.75 10.90 -4.46
N GLY A 545 8.22 11.51 -3.41
CA GLY A 545 8.76 11.45 -2.06
C GLY A 545 9.56 12.70 -1.69
N ALA A 546 9.66 12.97 -0.39
CA ALA A 546 10.29 14.20 0.12
C ALA A 546 11.80 14.30 -0.22
N SER A 547 12.48 13.17 -0.40
CA SER A 547 13.91 13.12 -0.74
C SER A 547 14.18 13.03 -2.26
N ALA A 548 13.14 12.85 -3.08
CA ALA A 548 13.28 12.70 -4.53
C ALA A 548 14.03 13.85 -5.22
N PRO A 549 13.78 15.14 -4.90
CA PRO A 549 14.48 16.25 -5.54
C PRO A 549 16.01 16.18 -5.39
N VAL A 550 16.49 15.57 -4.31
CA VAL A 550 17.93 15.51 -4.00
C VAL A 550 18.62 14.33 -4.70
N HIS A 551 17.92 13.22 -4.87
CA HIS A 551 18.53 11.96 -5.33
C HIS A 551 18.24 11.61 -6.79
N TYR A 552 17.03 11.87 -7.25
CA TYR A 552 16.56 11.33 -8.54
C TYR A 552 17.11 11.99 -9.80
N PRO A 553 17.57 13.25 -9.79
CA PRO A 553 18.30 13.78 -10.95
C PRO A 553 19.53 12.92 -11.32
N ALA A 554 20.27 12.45 -10.32
CA ALA A 554 21.42 11.57 -10.54
C ALA A 554 21.02 10.15 -10.98
N VAL A 555 19.87 9.64 -10.52
CA VAL A 555 19.32 8.35 -10.96
C VAL A 555 18.91 8.43 -12.43
N ALA A 556 18.25 9.49 -12.84
CA ALA A 556 17.84 9.71 -14.22
C ALA A 556 19.04 9.86 -15.17
N ASP A 557 20.06 10.60 -14.74
CA ASP A 557 21.32 10.69 -15.50
C ASP A 557 21.98 9.32 -15.67
N MET A 558 22.02 8.51 -14.61
CA MET A 558 22.59 7.15 -14.66
C MET A 558 21.82 6.24 -15.63
N LEU A 559 20.49 6.36 -15.69
CA LEU A 559 19.61 5.59 -16.57
C LEU A 559 19.48 6.18 -17.98
N ASP A 560 20.07 7.35 -18.25
CA ASP A 560 19.97 8.10 -19.51
C ASP A 560 18.53 8.42 -19.93
N ILE A 561 17.71 8.87 -18.98
CA ILE A 561 16.30 9.21 -19.19
C ILE A 561 15.95 10.59 -18.64
N GLU A 562 14.89 11.17 -19.19
CA GLU A 562 14.31 12.40 -18.65
C GLU A 562 13.61 12.12 -17.31
N SER A 563 13.76 13.02 -16.34
CA SER A 563 13.09 12.91 -15.04
C SER A 563 12.27 14.14 -14.70
N PHE A 564 11.14 13.88 -14.05
CA PHE A 564 10.22 14.89 -13.53
C PHE A 564 10.09 14.71 -12.02
N VAL A 565 10.45 15.74 -11.29
CA VAL A 565 10.21 15.83 -9.85
C VAL A 565 9.21 16.95 -9.65
N PRO A 566 7.91 16.66 -9.53
CA PRO A 566 6.90 17.70 -9.46
C PRO A 566 6.99 18.50 -8.15
N VAL A 567 6.57 19.74 -8.20
CA VAL A 567 6.25 20.51 -6.98
C VAL A 567 5.22 19.69 -6.21
N HIS A 568 5.37 19.54 -4.91
CA HIS A 568 4.54 18.65 -4.06
C HIS A 568 4.81 17.14 -4.21
N ALA A 569 5.94 16.74 -4.83
CA ALA A 569 6.35 15.32 -4.89
C ALA A 569 6.31 14.62 -3.52
N GLY A 570 6.56 15.34 -2.43
CA GLY A 570 6.57 14.80 -1.07
C GLY A 570 5.18 14.46 -0.50
N VAL A 571 4.09 14.90 -1.14
CA VAL A 571 2.70 14.67 -0.72
C VAL A 571 1.82 14.21 -1.89
N ALA A 572 2.45 13.64 -2.93
CA ALA A 572 1.77 13.20 -4.15
C ALA A 572 0.66 12.16 -3.88
N ASN A 573 0.84 11.31 -2.87
CA ASN A 573 -0.15 10.37 -2.39
C ASN A 573 -1.44 11.07 -1.87
N ALA A 574 -1.29 12.10 -1.04
CA ALA A 574 -2.44 12.89 -0.56
C ALA A 574 -3.09 13.70 -1.69
N VAL A 575 -2.31 14.20 -2.67
CA VAL A 575 -2.85 14.83 -3.89
C VAL A 575 -3.63 13.80 -4.71
N GLY A 576 -3.06 12.62 -4.95
CA GLY A 576 -3.73 11.55 -5.69
C GLY A 576 -5.03 11.10 -5.04
N ALA A 577 -5.10 11.11 -3.71
CA ALA A 577 -6.31 10.78 -2.99
C ALA A 577 -7.48 11.76 -3.29
N VAL A 578 -7.22 13.04 -3.56
CA VAL A 578 -8.30 14.01 -3.84
C VAL A 578 -8.65 14.17 -5.32
N VAL A 579 -7.73 13.83 -6.22
CA VAL A 579 -7.96 13.95 -7.67
C VAL A 579 -8.40 12.64 -8.31
N GLY A 580 -8.51 11.56 -7.52
CA GLY A 580 -8.98 10.25 -7.94
C GLY A 580 -10.44 10.28 -8.43
N GLN A 581 -10.81 9.28 -9.21
CA GLN A 581 -12.17 9.09 -9.71
C GLN A 581 -12.77 7.82 -9.12
N VAL A 582 -14.09 7.79 -8.98
CA VAL A 582 -14.81 6.54 -8.71
C VAL A 582 -14.83 5.72 -9.99
N ARG A 583 -14.49 4.43 -9.88
CA ARG A 583 -14.53 3.49 -11.00
C ARG A 583 -14.97 2.12 -10.51
N GLU A 584 -15.99 1.55 -11.12
CA GLU A 584 -16.47 0.21 -10.83
C GLU A 584 -16.60 -0.60 -12.11
N THR A 585 -16.17 -1.87 -12.05
CA THR A 585 -16.22 -2.78 -13.19
C THR A 585 -17.07 -3.99 -12.83
N VAL A 586 -18.02 -4.31 -13.69
CA VAL A 586 -18.90 -5.48 -13.56
C VAL A 586 -18.73 -6.37 -14.79
N THR A 587 -18.52 -7.66 -14.54
CA THR A 587 -18.41 -8.68 -15.60
C THR A 587 -19.59 -9.63 -15.52
N VAL A 588 -20.29 -9.80 -16.63
CA VAL A 588 -21.36 -10.78 -16.80
C VAL A 588 -20.93 -11.81 -17.83
N PHE A 589 -21.14 -13.07 -17.52
CA PHE A 589 -20.72 -14.21 -18.33
C PHE A 589 -21.93 -14.83 -19.06
N VAL A 590 -21.70 -15.26 -20.28
CA VAL A 590 -22.67 -16.13 -21.00
C VAL A 590 -21.98 -17.43 -21.37
N THR A 591 -22.57 -18.56 -20.99
CA THR A 591 -22.07 -19.91 -21.30
C THR A 591 -23.21 -20.71 -22.01
N GLU A 592 -22.86 -21.77 -22.72
CA GLU A 592 -23.79 -22.68 -23.35
C GLU A 592 -23.78 -24.03 -22.64
N PRO A 593 -24.63 -24.23 -21.58
CA PRO A 593 -24.70 -25.47 -20.83
C PRO A 593 -25.20 -26.68 -21.66
N ASP A 594 -26.11 -26.42 -22.56
CA ASP A 594 -26.66 -27.40 -23.51
C ASP A 594 -26.81 -26.72 -24.87
N GLU A 595 -26.83 -27.49 -25.94
CA GLU A 595 -26.99 -26.97 -27.29
C GLU A 595 -28.27 -26.08 -27.42
N GLY A 596 -28.07 -24.83 -27.82
CA GLY A 596 -29.16 -23.86 -27.98
C GLY A 596 -29.74 -23.32 -26.67
N ARG A 597 -29.06 -23.54 -25.53
CA ARG A 597 -29.41 -22.94 -24.23
C ARG A 597 -28.25 -22.09 -23.70
N TYR A 598 -28.52 -20.85 -23.41
CA TYR A 598 -27.52 -19.87 -23.03
C TYR A 598 -27.77 -19.39 -21.60
N ALA A 599 -26.82 -19.63 -20.69
CA ALA A 599 -26.89 -19.18 -19.31
C ALA A 599 -26.18 -17.83 -19.15
N VAL A 600 -26.93 -16.82 -18.74
CA VAL A 600 -26.38 -15.50 -18.31
C VAL A 600 -26.09 -15.57 -16.82
N ASN A 601 -24.85 -15.31 -16.42
CA ASN A 601 -24.35 -15.44 -15.05
C ASN A 601 -23.59 -14.19 -14.63
N GLY A 602 -23.85 -13.68 -13.45
CA GLY A 602 -23.12 -12.55 -12.86
C GLY A 602 -24.05 -11.50 -12.28
N ALA A 603 -23.47 -10.58 -11.50
CA ALA A 603 -24.23 -9.51 -10.82
C ALA A 603 -25.42 -10.04 -9.98
N GLY A 604 -25.30 -11.22 -9.38
CA GLY A 604 -26.36 -11.82 -8.58
C GLY A 604 -27.45 -12.54 -9.37
N GLU A 605 -27.39 -12.55 -10.70
CA GLU A 605 -28.39 -13.22 -11.56
C GLU A 605 -27.85 -14.52 -12.17
N HIS A 606 -28.77 -15.48 -12.34
CA HIS A 606 -28.59 -16.67 -13.15
C HIS A 606 -29.86 -16.91 -13.97
N GLN A 607 -29.76 -16.73 -15.29
CA GLN A 607 -30.94 -16.81 -16.20
C GLN A 607 -30.61 -17.59 -17.46
N ILE A 608 -31.53 -18.48 -17.88
CA ILE A 608 -31.36 -19.31 -19.08
C ILE A 608 -32.19 -18.73 -20.25
N PHE A 609 -31.53 -18.58 -21.41
CA PHE A 609 -32.12 -18.14 -22.66
C PHE A 609 -32.07 -19.26 -23.71
N LYS A 610 -33.05 -19.26 -24.66
CA LYS A 610 -33.07 -20.15 -25.80
C LYS A 610 -32.46 -19.53 -27.06
N ASN A 611 -32.15 -18.27 -27.02
CA ASN A 611 -31.57 -17.50 -28.12
C ASN A 611 -30.28 -16.80 -27.66
N ARG A 612 -29.20 -16.99 -28.43
CA ARG A 612 -27.86 -16.40 -28.12
C ARG A 612 -27.92 -14.87 -28.14
N ALA A 613 -28.62 -14.29 -29.14
CA ALA A 613 -28.71 -12.83 -29.26
C ALA A 613 -29.40 -12.20 -28.04
N ASP A 614 -30.49 -12.83 -27.56
CA ASP A 614 -31.22 -12.37 -26.38
C ASP A 614 -30.36 -12.48 -25.10
N ALA A 615 -29.60 -13.59 -24.97
CA ALA A 615 -28.68 -13.78 -23.87
C ALA A 615 -27.56 -12.71 -23.87
N PHE A 616 -26.98 -12.41 -25.02
CA PHE A 616 -25.96 -11.39 -25.18
C PHE A 616 -26.51 -9.98 -24.92
N ALA A 617 -27.71 -9.68 -25.39
CA ALA A 617 -28.39 -8.41 -25.13
C ALA A 617 -28.63 -8.21 -23.61
N ARG A 618 -29.16 -9.28 -22.95
CA ARG A 618 -29.36 -9.24 -21.49
C ARG A 618 -28.07 -9.07 -20.73
N ALA A 619 -27.00 -9.78 -21.11
CA ALA A 619 -25.70 -9.69 -20.44
C ALA A 619 -25.09 -8.29 -20.55
N ARG A 620 -25.18 -7.62 -21.70
CA ARG A 620 -24.75 -6.23 -21.88
C ARG A 620 -25.56 -5.25 -21.03
N ASP A 621 -26.89 -5.38 -21.06
CA ASP A 621 -27.80 -4.53 -20.28
C ASP A 621 -27.54 -4.68 -18.77
N LEU A 622 -27.42 -5.94 -18.30
CA LEU A 622 -27.12 -6.25 -16.90
C LEU A 622 -25.78 -5.70 -16.48
N ALA A 623 -24.72 -5.93 -17.25
CA ALA A 623 -23.38 -5.42 -16.94
C ALA A 623 -23.39 -3.89 -16.83
N GLY A 624 -23.98 -3.20 -17.83
CA GLY A 624 -24.02 -1.73 -17.85
C GLY A 624 -24.85 -1.13 -16.71
N THR A 625 -25.99 -1.73 -16.41
CA THR A 625 -26.88 -1.29 -15.33
C THR A 625 -26.20 -1.47 -13.98
N GLU A 626 -25.65 -2.65 -13.72
CA GLU A 626 -25.03 -2.95 -12.43
C GLU A 626 -23.72 -2.19 -12.22
N ALA A 627 -22.91 -1.97 -13.27
CA ALA A 627 -21.72 -1.13 -13.16
C ALA A 627 -22.09 0.32 -12.77
N ARG A 628 -23.14 0.87 -13.41
CA ARG A 628 -23.66 2.21 -13.06
C ARG A 628 -24.14 2.27 -11.63
N LEU A 629 -24.92 1.29 -11.18
CA LEU A 629 -25.43 1.22 -9.81
C LEU A 629 -24.29 1.05 -8.78
N ALA A 630 -23.31 0.22 -9.10
CA ALA A 630 -22.12 0.04 -8.26
C ALA A 630 -21.35 1.35 -8.12
N ALA A 631 -21.09 2.06 -9.23
CA ALA A 631 -20.41 3.35 -9.18
C ALA A 631 -21.17 4.40 -8.35
N ILE A 632 -22.51 4.43 -8.45
CA ILE A 632 -23.35 5.33 -7.63
C ILE A 632 -23.24 4.96 -6.14
N ARG A 633 -23.26 3.68 -5.78
CA ARG A 633 -23.06 3.21 -4.39
C ARG A 633 -21.66 3.59 -3.89
N SER A 634 -20.66 3.44 -4.73
CA SER A 634 -19.27 3.84 -4.46
C SER A 634 -19.05 5.35 -4.42
N GLY A 635 -20.10 6.15 -4.63
CA GLY A 635 -20.06 7.60 -4.45
C GLY A 635 -19.86 8.41 -5.74
N ALA A 636 -19.98 7.82 -6.92
CA ALA A 636 -19.90 8.56 -8.18
C ALA A 636 -21.07 9.53 -8.37
N ASP A 637 -20.77 10.69 -8.95
CA ASP A 637 -21.77 11.60 -9.51
C ASP A 637 -21.84 11.40 -11.03
N HIS A 638 -23.05 11.10 -11.54
CA HIS A 638 -23.31 10.90 -12.98
C HIS A 638 -22.30 10.01 -13.72
N PRO A 639 -22.10 8.72 -13.31
CA PRO A 639 -21.09 7.86 -13.91
C PRO A 639 -21.39 7.57 -15.39
N VAL A 640 -20.33 7.63 -16.20
CA VAL A 640 -20.31 7.21 -17.60
C VAL A 640 -19.95 5.73 -17.67
N VAL A 641 -20.67 4.96 -18.50
CA VAL A 641 -20.45 3.51 -18.64
C VAL A 641 -19.83 3.21 -19.99
N GLU A 642 -18.72 2.50 -19.97
CA GLU A 642 -18.04 1.94 -21.11
C GLU A 642 -18.27 0.42 -21.12
N LEU A 643 -18.58 -0.14 -22.31
CA LEU A 643 -18.84 -1.56 -22.50
C LEU A 643 -17.79 -2.17 -23.42
N SER A 644 -17.30 -3.33 -23.05
CA SER A 644 -16.47 -4.19 -23.89
C SER A 644 -16.94 -5.64 -23.80
N ASP A 645 -16.75 -6.41 -24.85
CA ASP A 645 -17.09 -7.84 -24.90
C ASP A 645 -15.92 -8.67 -25.40
N HIS A 646 -15.79 -9.85 -24.85
CA HIS A 646 -14.85 -10.88 -25.28
C HIS A 646 -15.60 -12.19 -25.45
N ILE A 647 -15.62 -12.71 -26.67
CA ILE A 647 -16.39 -13.88 -27.04
C ILE A 647 -15.43 -14.99 -27.50
N ASP A 648 -15.40 -16.09 -26.74
CA ASP A 648 -14.66 -17.30 -27.10
C ASP A 648 -15.61 -18.31 -27.75
N MET A 649 -15.50 -18.44 -29.07
CA MET A 649 -16.41 -19.21 -29.90
C MET A 649 -15.63 -19.97 -30.98
N PRO A 650 -14.92 -21.05 -30.61
CA PRO A 650 -14.18 -21.85 -31.55
C PRO A 650 -15.12 -22.63 -32.51
N VAL A 651 -14.64 -22.90 -33.70
CA VAL A 651 -15.29 -23.79 -34.66
C VAL A 651 -14.87 -25.25 -34.35
N ILE A 652 -15.82 -26.06 -33.89
CA ILE A 652 -15.64 -27.47 -33.58
C ILE A 652 -16.50 -28.28 -34.57
N GLU A 653 -15.88 -29.15 -35.38
CA GLU A 653 -16.60 -29.96 -36.42
C GLU A 653 -17.45 -29.13 -37.40
N GLY A 654 -16.99 -27.93 -37.73
CA GLY A 654 -17.68 -27.02 -38.64
C GLY A 654 -18.82 -26.20 -38.04
N LEU A 655 -19.07 -26.35 -36.73
CA LEU A 655 -20.09 -25.58 -35.99
C LEU A 655 -19.39 -24.61 -34.99
N GLU A 656 -19.87 -23.38 -34.93
CA GLU A 656 -19.48 -22.44 -33.90
C GLU A 656 -20.07 -22.86 -32.56
N LYS A 657 -19.25 -23.15 -31.57
CA LYS A 657 -19.67 -23.44 -30.18
C LYS A 657 -19.25 -22.34 -29.25
N LEU A 658 -20.19 -21.82 -28.48
CA LEU A 658 -19.90 -20.84 -27.44
C LEU A 658 -19.23 -21.54 -26.22
N VAL A 659 -17.96 -21.27 -25.98
CA VAL A 659 -17.29 -21.70 -24.76
C VAL A 659 -17.65 -20.73 -23.63
N GLU A 660 -17.39 -19.44 -23.83
CA GLU A 660 -17.70 -18.37 -22.88
C GLU A 660 -17.75 -17.02 -23.60
N ALA A 661 -18.74 -16.19 -23.28
CA ALA A 661 -18.67 -14.77 -23.61
C ALA A 661 -18.65 -13.95 -22.32
N ARG A 662 -17.83 -12.89 -22.30
CA ARG A 662 -17.69 -11.95 -21.18
C ARG A 662 -18.14 -10.57 -21.65
N PHE A 663 -19.06 -9.99 -20.92
CA PHE A 663 -19.54 -8.64 -21.11
C PHE A 663 -19.06 -7.82 -19.92
N ILE A 664 -18.16 -6.88 -20.18
CA ILE A 664 -17.48 -6.09 -19.16
C ILE A 664 -17.97 -4.66 -19.29
N ALA A 665 -18.52 -4.12 -18.21
CA ALA A 665 -18.92 -2.73 -18.12
C ALA A 665 -18.09 -2.03 -17.06
N THR A 666 -17.47 -0.91 -17.44
CA THR A 666 -16.75 -0.04 -16.51
C THR A 666 -17.48 1.29 -16.41
N ALA A 667 -17.94 1.62 -15.20
CA ALA A 667 -18.59 2.88 -14.88
C ALA A 667 -17.63 3.79 -14.13
N SER A 668 -17.35 4.98 -14.68
CA SER A 668 -16.43 5.96 -14.08
C SER A 668 -17.12 7.31 -13.90
N GLY A 669 -16.82 8.00 -12.79
CA GLY A 669 -17.39 9.31 -12.52
C GLY A 669 -16.59 10.06 -11.44
N ARG A 670 -16.83 11.39 -11.35
CA ARG A 670 -16.31 12.18 -10.24
C ARG A 670 -16.98 11.75 -8.94
N PRO A 671 -16.30 11.83 -7.80
CA PRO A 671 -16.94 11.62 -6.51
C PRO A 671 -18.01 12.72 -6.26
N ARG A 672 -19.10 12.36 -5.62
CA ARG A 672 -20.11 13.32 -5.16
C ARG A 672 -19.48 14.23 -4.09
N ILE A 673 -19.74 15.52 -4.23
CA ILE A 673 -19.30 16.54 -3.28
C ILE A 673 -20.48 17.05 -2.46
N ALA A 674 -20.22 17.60 -1.26
CA ALA A 674 -21.24 18.24 -0.46
C ALA A 674 -21.84 19.45 -1.20
N ALA A 675 -23.14 19.66 -1.05
CA ALA A 675 -23.81 20.86 -1.58
C ALA A 675 -23.18 22.12 -0.97
N GLY A 676 -23.06 23.18 -1.77
CA GLY A 676 -22.51 24.47 -1.36
C GLY A 676 -23.46 25.27 -0.49
#